data_526ec748ee1c779971aeb65e69411443
#
_entry.id   526ec748ee1c779971aeb65e69411443
#
_cell.length_a   1.000
_cell.length_b   1.000
_cell.length_c   1.000
_cell.angle_alpha   90.00
_cell.angle_beta   90.00
_cell.angle_gamma   90.00
#
_symmetry.space_group_name_H-M   'P 1'
#
loop_
_entity.id
_entity.type
_entity.pdbx_description
1 polymer ?
#
loop_
_entity_poly.entity_id
_entity_poly.type
_entity_poly.pdbx_seq_one_letter_code
_entity_poly.pdbx_strand_id
1 'polypeptide(L)'
;MVLRLGPFHTEMSFLGSIGNLMSNTGLKEMLELIYAPNAVTHILSGKAVARAFRGHMLVDTALYCLLIADIFNIDVSKLLEEPNSTLETTEMKEIDELYSQLSSGELSASEAGESDVLKNLEATVHRKQEILKQSRTAKLWLQYSEMVQVLRQFIKAERTGNWPLHLQSIQEMLPFLAASGHNLEQHKDETHARQKKDTNDIQTLLTFLKSRNPFIDSEVDLSLRNIETGVVADKTVNVDDAKKVGTSILQELVGKNIADHTFRRKKQAITLGNKVQAKLDGEPLRIDSQLLFQRCTTAAHGIFEDISEIFQFELCGVPSSIFETTGLPREPQKSTLAEYMWNLIGLKPKAPTETHFVLDGGSLIHRLPWAKGATVDTICMTYVNYVNNHYTDATVVFDGYPSVPTTKDKINSTLSIPLEKNLDGHVQVIHAEDDADLKIVLTAIEKSKQHTTTVIGEDTDLLILLCYHSKDAINKIYFKSEAKQNTHKIKIWDITETRRKIGPLVCNILPFIHAFSGCDTTSRIFGQGKGTVFKKISTNIKLQDHAAVFCQESNVESIHKAGEQIFVALYGGLLDVETLDMLRYRIFASKVCVGNIYVQVHTLPPTSDAAKLHCIRVYHQTQVWIGKGDKLDPKDWGWHVEDNKLLPIRALLPPAPEKLLRIIRCNCKLNCDTKRCSCRKHGIDCSPACGECRGMNCSNTSNITEADELDDR
;
A
#
# COMPACT_ATOMS: atom_id res chain seq x y z
N MET A 1 36.71 3.64 12.93
CA MET A 1 35.89 3.00 13.99
C MET A 1 34.77 2.27 13.29
N VAL A 2 34.83 0.96 13.15
CA VAL A 2 33.75 0.16 12.55
C VAL A 2 32.74 -0.08 13.66
N LEU A 3 31.58 0.56 13.57
CA LEU A 3 30.45 0.25 14.45
C LEU A 3 29.96 -1.16 14.09
N ARG A 4 30.36 -2.14 14.89
CA ARG A 4 29.87 -3.50 14.81
C ARG A 4 28.48 -3.54 15.48
N LEU A 5 27.43 -3.67 14.71
CA LEU A 5 26.15 -4.12 15.23
C LEU A 5 26.35 -5.50 15.84
N GLY A 6 25.90 -5.73 17.07
CA GLY A 6 26.01 -7.05 17.68
C GLY A 6 25.30 -8.09 16.79
N PRO A 7 25.91 -9.30 16.61
CA PRO A 7 25.35 -10.33 15.71
C PRO A 7 23.90 -10.62 15.96
N PHE A 8 23.52 -10.61 17.18
CA PHE A 8 22.19 -10.86 17.67
C PHE A 8 21.14 -9.78 17.26
N HIS A 9 21.53 -8.51 17.22
CA HIS A 9 20.63 -7.46 16.70
C HIS A 9 20.40 -7.58 15.20
N THR A 10 21.41 -8.07 14.48
CA THR A 10 21.32 -8.35 13.05
C THR A 10 20.35 -9.51 12.79
N GLU A 11 20.45 -10.61 13.56
CA GLU A 11 19.52 -11.75 13.48
C GLU A 11 18.06 -11.31 13.70
N MET A 12 17.79 -10.55 14.77
CA MET A 12 16.44 -10.07 15.08
C MET A 12 15.85 -9.21 13.99
N SER A 13 16.63 -8.24 13.48
CA SER A 13 16.17 -7.38 12.42
C SER A 13 15.87 -8.15 11.15
N PHE A 14 16.74 -9.10 10.83
CA PHE A 14 16.55 -9.88 9.63
C PHE A 14 15.33 -10.83 9.77
N LEU A 15 15.15 -11.46 10.93
CA LEU A 15 13.93 -12.22 11.24
C LEU A 15 12.66 -11.36 11.17
N GLY A 16 12.71 -10.14 11.72
CA GLY A 16 11.61 -9.19 11.60
C GLY A 16 11.34 -8.77 10.15
N SER A 17 12.40 -8.65 9.34
CA SER A 17 12.28 -8.36 7.90
C SER A 17 11.65 -9.53 7.14
N ILE A 18 12.03 -10.77 7.44
CA ILE A 18 11.38 -11.97 6.88
C ILE A 18 9.89 -11.96 7.22
N GLY A 19 9.53 -11.77 8.50
CA GLY A 19 8.14 -11.72 8.93
C GLY A 19 7.32 -10.60 8.26
N ASN A 20 7.93 -9.44 8.03
CA ASN A 20 7.30 -8.33 7.33
C ASN A 20 7.09 -8.63 5.83
N LEU A 21 8.13 -9.09 5.14
CA LEU A 21 8.07 -9.42 3.71
C LEU A 21 7.10 -10.55 3.42
N MET A 22 7.02 -11.54 4.32
CA MET A 22 6.09 -12.67 4.23
C MET A 22 4.73 -12.41 4.88
N SER A 23 4.40 -11.16 5.18
CA SER A 23 3.12 -10.80 5.77
C SER A 23 1.96 -11.18 4.84
N ASN A 24 0.96 -11.86 5.39
CA ASN A 24 -0.25 -12.30 4.68
C ASN A 24 0.00 -13.24 3.47
N THR A 25 1.07 -14.05 3.53
CA THR A 25 1.39 -15.04 2.49
C THR A 25 0.90 -16.45 2.79
N GLY A 26 0.48 -16.70 4.02
CA GLY A 26 0.19 -18.04 4.59
C GLY A 26 1.29 -18.53 5.55
N LEU A 27 2.41 -17.82 5.67
CA LEU A 27 3.50 -18.18 6.59
C LEU A 27 3.06 -18.19 8.06
N LYS A 28 2.25 -17.21 8.45
CA LYS A 28 1.72 -17.11 9.81
C LYS A 28 0.88 -18.35 10.15
N GLU A 29 -0.04 -18.69 9.27
CA GLU A 29 -0.96 -19.81 9.41
C GLU A 29 -0.21 -21.15 9.49
N MET A 30 0.83 -21.33 8.69
CA MET A 30 1.73 -22.50 8.79
C MET A 30 2.44 -22.58 10.14
N LEU A 31 2.98 -21.47 10.62
CA LEU A 31 3.66 -21.45 11.92
C LEU A 31 2.69 -21.67 13.08
N GLU A 32 1.42 -21.27 12.96
CA GLU A 32 0.37 -21.55 13.96
C GLU A 32 -0.02 -23.03 14.04
N LEU A 33 0.37 -23.88 13.08
CA LEU A 33 0.20 -25.34 13.18
C LEU A 33 1.13 -25.98 14.22
N ILE A 34 2.27 -25.34 14.49
CA ILE A 34 3.33 -25.90 15.36
C ILE A 34 3.63 -25.02 16.57
N TYR A 35 3.17 -23.77 16.59
CA TYR A 35 3.33 -22.84 17.69
C TYR A 35 2.00 -22.19 18.08
N ALA A 36 1.87 -21.78 19.35
CA ALA A 36 0.73 -21.00 19.80
C ALA A 36 0.69 -19.61 19.11
N PRO A 37 -0.49 -19.05 18.81
CA PRO A 37 -0.65 -17.79 18.07
C PRO A 37 0.16 -16.62 18.63
N ASN A 38 0.23 -16.46 19.96
CA ASN A 38 1.03 -15.41 20.59
C ASN A 38 2.54 -15.61 20.33
N ALA A 39 3.01 -16.86 20.31
CA ALA A 39 4.41 -17.16 20.00
C ALA A 39 4.74 -16.83 18.54
N VAL A 40 3.82 -17.11 17.61
CA VAL A 40 3.98 -16.77 16.18
C VAL A 40 4.11 -15.27 15.98
N THR A 41 3.34 -14.46 16.68
CA THR A 41 3.49 -13.00 16.64
C THR A 41 4.90 -12.53 17.03
N HIS A 42 5.50 -13.17 18.06
CA HIS A 42 6.88 -12.87 18.45
C HIS A 42 7.91 -13.44 17.47
N ILE A 43 7.65 -14.60 16.87
CA ILE A 43 8.47 -15.20 15.82
C ILE A 43 8.57 -14.22 14.62
N LEU A 44 7.44 -13.80 14.08
CA LEU A 44 7.37 -12.93 12.89
C LEU A 44 7.85 -11.49 13.15
N SER A 45 7.85 -11.04 14.40
CA SER A 45 8.43 -9.74 14.78
C SER A 45 9.93 -9.78 15.09
N GLY A 46 10.57 -10.96 15.00
CA GLY A 46 11.99 -11.15 15.32
C GLY A 46 12.32 -11.16 16.82
N LYS A 47 11.33 -11.10 17.72
CA LYS A 47 11.53 -11.00 19.17
C LYS A 47 11.84 -12.34 19.86
N ALA A 48 11.54 -13.46 19.21
CA ALA A 48 11.78 -14.81 19.75
C ALA A 48 12.79 -15.57 18.88
N VAL A 49 14.03 -15.08 18.82
CA VAL A 49 15.08 -15.47 17.85
C VAL A 49 15.23 -16.98 17.70
N ALA A 50 15.46 -17.73 18.77
CA ALA A 50 15.65 -19.20 18.70
C ALA A 50 14.42 -19.94 18.16
N ARG A 51 13.20 -19.51 18.56
CA ARG A 51 11.97 -20.08 18.03
C ARG A 51 11.72 -19.66 16.60
N ALA A 52 12.02 -18.40 16.26
CA ALA A 52 11.90 -17.86 14.92
C ALA A 52 12.84 -18.61 13.96
N PHE A 53 14.12 -18.73 14.34
CA PHE A 53 15.08 -19.49 13.53
C PHE A 53 14.61 -20.93 13.30
N ARG A 54 14.23 -21.66 14.38
CA ARG A 54 13.69 -23.02 14.24
C ARG A 54 12.44 -23.05 13.33
N GLY A 55 11.49 -22.15 13.54
CA GLY A 55 10.24 -22.11 12.77
C GLY A 55 10.51 -21.90 11.28
N HIS A 56 11.36 -20.92 10.95
CA HIS A 56 11.74 -20.67 9.56
C HIS A 56 12.51 -21.83 8.95
N MET A 57 13.40 -22.48 9.69
CA MET A 57 14.12 -23.68 9.22
C MET A 57 13.18 -24.84 8.92
N LEU A 58 12.16 -25.07 9.75
CA LEU A 58 11.18 -26.13 9.51
C LEU A 58 10.35 -25.89 8.26
N VAL A 59 9.90 -24.64 8.07
CA VAL A 59 9.16 -24.24 6.85
C VAL A 59 10.03 -24.37 5.62
N ASP A 60 11.28 -23.89 5.65
CA ASP A 60 12.23 -24.01 4.55
C ASP A 60 12.52 -25.48 4.20
N THR A 61 12.73 -26.34 5.20
CA THR A 61 12.91 -27.76 4.99
C THR A 61 11.67 -28.39 4.33
N ALA A 62 10.47 -28.06 4.77
CA ALA A 62 9.25 -28.57 4.16
C ALA A 62 9.09 -28.13 2.70
N LEU A 63 9.41 -26.86 2.39
CA LEU A 63 9.42 -26.34 1.00
C LEU A 63 10.46 -27.07 0.13
N TYR A 64 11.63 -27.31 0.70
CA TYR A 64 12.69 -28.04 -0.01
C TYR A 64 12.31 -29.50 -0.29
N CYS A 65 11.65 -30.17 0.66
CA CYS A 65 11.08 -31.50 0.45
C CYS A 65 10.08 -31.54 -0.70
N LEU A 66 9.20 -30.53 -0.81
CA LEU A 66 8.28 -30.42 -1.95
C LEU A 66 9.02 -30.26 -3.29
N LEU A 67 10.03 -29.41 -3.32
CA LEU A 67 10.82 -29.14 -4.52
C LEU A 67 11.56 -30.40 -4.99
N ILE A 68 12.18 -31.14 -4.08
CA ILE A 68 12.89 -32.40 -4.36
C ILE A 68 11.89 -33.48 -4.79
N ALA A 69 10.75 -33.60 -4.12
CA ALA A 69 9.71 -34.54 -4.50
C ALA A 69 9.21 -34.31 -5.94
N ASP A 70 9.03 -33.06 -6.32
CA ASP A 70 8.65 -32.69 -7.68
C ASP A 70 9.76 -33.00 -8.72
N ILE A 71 11.02 -32.70 -8.41
CA ILE A 71 12.16 -33.03 -9.29
C ILE A 71 12.28 -34.53 -9.55
N PHE A 72 12.10 -35.35 -8.53
CA PHE A 72 12.22 -36.81 -8.64
C PHE A 72 10.88 -37.52 -8.89
N ASN A 73 9.81 -36.75 -9.11
CA ASN A 73 8.45 -37.28 -9.30
C ASN A 73 8.00 -38.25 -8.19
N ILE A 74 8.29 -37.88 -6.94
CA ILE A 74 7.93 -38.68 -5.75
C ILE A 74 6.58 -38.13 -5.23
N ASP A 75 5.65 -39.08 -4.98
CA ASP A 75 4.41 -38.71 -4.29
C ASP A 75 4.70 -38.31 -2.82
N VAL A 76 4.42 -37.05 -2.50
CA VAL A 76 4.60 -36.50 -1.14
C VAL A 76 3.82 -37.29 -0.09
N SER A 77 2.73 -37.97 -0.48
CA SER A 77 1.97 -38.86 0.44
C SER A 77 2.84 -40.03 0.97
N LYS A 78 3.70 -40.56 0.12
CA LYS A 78 4.61 -41.65 0.54
C LYS A 78 5.65 -41.17 1.54
N LEU A 79 6.13 -39.93 1.42
CA LEU A 79 7.03 -39.31 2.39
C LEU A 79 6.37 -39.10 3.76
N LEU A 80 5.04 -38.94 3.81
CA LEU A 80 4.28 -38.75 5.04
C LEU A 80 3.97 -40.10 5.76
N GLU A 81 3.72 -41.17 4.99
CA GLU A 81 3.29 -42.45 5.52
C GLU A 81 4.47 -43.32 6.00
N GLU A 82 5.60 -43.32 5.29
CA GLU A 82 6.80 -44.10 5.64
C GLU A 82 8.07 -43.25 5.52
N PRO A 83 8.51 -42.57 6.59
CA PRO A 83 9.73 -41.71 6.54
C PRO A 83 11.02 -42.53 6.26
N ASN A 84 10.98 -43.84 6.30
CA ASN A 84 12.13 -44.72 6.08
C ASN A 84 11.91 -45.65 4.86
N SER A 85 11.01 -45.36 3.93
CA SER A 85 10.83 -46.15 2.73
C SER A 85 12.07 -46.07 1.82
N THR A 86 12.50 -47.22 1.31
CA THR A 86 13.64 -47.38 0.42
C THR A 86 13.44 -46.58 -0.85
N LEU A 87 14.39 -45.69 -1.15
CA LEU A 87 14.44 -44.90 -2.34
C LEU A 87 14.58 -45.76 -3.60
N GLU A 88 13.71 -45.59 -4.57
CA GLU A 88 13.59 -46.53 -5.72
C GLU A 88 14.54 -46.22 -6.89
N THR A 89 15.12 -44.99 -6.99
CA THR A 89 16.01 -44.60 -8.10
C THR A 89 17.49 -44.78 -7.76
N THR A 90 18.32 -45.08 -8.77
CA THR A 90 19.77 -45.23 -8.58
C THR A 90 20.41 -43.95 -8.05
N GLU A 91 20.00 -42.78 -8.54
CA GLU A 91 20.51 -41.50 -8.11
C GLU A 91 20.17 -41.21 -6.62
N MET A 92 19.00 -41.60 -6.17
CA MET A 92 18.61 -41.44 -4.75
C MET A 92 19.42 -42.36 -3.82
N LYS A 93 19.78 -43.55 -4.27
CA LYS A 93 20.65 -44.43 -3.50
C LYS A 93 22.07 -43.89 -3.39
N GLU A 94 22.59 -43.31 -4.47
CA GLU A 94 23.90 -42.65 -4.47
C GLU A 94 23.92 -41.42 -3.53
N ILE A 95 22.83 -40.66 -3.48
CA ILE A 95 22.70 -39.53 -2.53
C ILE A 95 22.62 -40.05 -1.08
N ASP A 96 21.92 -41.15 -0.82
CA ASP A 96 21.80 -41.73 0.51
C ASP A 96 23.13 -42.33 0.98
N GLU A 97 23.89 -42.98 0.10
CA GLU A 97 25.27 -43.43 0.37
C GLU A 97 26.19 -42.25 0.71
N LEU A 98 26.17 -41.20 -0.07
CA LEU A 98 26.93 -39.97 0.20
C LEU A 98 26.55 -39.33 1.55
N TYR A 99 25.24 -39.29 1.87
CA TYR A 99 24.75 -38.77 3.15
C TYR A 99 25.23 -39.67 4.33
N SER A 100 25.22 -40.99 4.15
CA SER A 100 25.72 -41.96 5.15
C SER A 100 27.22 -41.77 5.41
N GLN A 101 28.03 -41.62 4.38
CA GLN A 101 29.48 -41.34 4.47
C GLN A 101 29.78 -39.98 5.11
N LEU A 102 28.99 -38.98 4.81
CA LEU A 102 29.09 -37.65 5.41
C LEU A 102 28.71 -37.66 6.89
N SER A 103 27.64 -38.39 7.25
CA SER A 103 27.16 -38.51 8.64
C SER A 103 28.04 -39.39 9.50
N SER A 104 28.71 -40.41 8.95
CA SER A 104 29.72 -41.23 9.64
C SER A 104 31.07 -40.53 9.78
N GLY A 105 31.29 -39.44 9.04
CA GLY A 105 32.57 -38.72 9.00
C GLY A 105 33.62 -39.39 8.12
N GLU A 106 33.27 -40.39 7.32
CA GLU A 106 34.13 -40.99 6.32
C GLU A 106 34.42 -40.10 5.16
N LEU A 107 33.48 -39.14 4.83
CA LEU A 107 33.62 -38.14 3.81
C LEU A 107 33.51 -36.75 4.42
N SER A 108 34.39 -35.85 4.07
CA SER A 108 34.28 -34.44 4.50
C SER A 108 33.26 -33.67 3.63
N ALA A 109 32.69 -32.60 4.19
CA ALA A 109 31.78 -31.73 3.44
C ALA A 109 32.40 -31.10 2.17
N SER A 110 33.73 -30.93 2.15
CA SER A 110 34.46 -30.45 0.99
C SER A 110 34.55 -31.49 -0.13
N GLU A 111 34.85 -32.74 0.24
CA GLU A 111 34.93 -33.86 -0.70
C GLU A 111 33.53 -34.23 -1.23
N ALA A 112 32.50 -34.19 -0.39
CA ALA A 112 31.12 -34.38 -0.82
C ALA A 112 30.70 -33.32 -1.87
N GLY A 113 31.09 -32.06 -1.69
CA GLY A 113 30.82 -30.98 -2.64
C GLY A 113 31.49 -31.13 -4.00
N GLU A 114 32.52 -31.99 -4.12
CA GLU A 114 33.16 -32.32 -5.41
C GLU A 114 32.44 -33.48 -6.15
N SER A 115 31.51 -34.16 -5.52
CA SER A 115 30.77 -35.28 -6.10
C SER A 115 29.94 -34.83 -7.32
N ASP A 116 30.05 -35.56 -8.41
CA ASP A 116 29.28 -35.29 -9.62
C ASP A 116 27.75 -35.46 -9.41
N VAL A 117 27.36 -36.34 -8.51
CA VAL A 117 25.95 -36.55 -8.15
C VAL A 117 25.35 -35.30 -7.51
N LEU A 118 26.07 -34.68 -6.55
CA LEU A 118 25.61 -33.43 -5.91
C LEU A 118 25.64 -32.26 -6.88
N LYS A 119 26.69 -32.15 -7.73
CA LYS A 119 26.74 -31.10 -8.76
C LYS A 119 25.61 -31.21 -9.76
N ASN A 120 25.24 -32.44 -10.19
CA ASN A 120 24.11 -32.67 -11.07
C ASN A 120 22.78 -32.36 -10.40
N LEU A 121 22.63 -32.72 -9.13
CA LEU A 121 21.45 -32.38 -8.32
C LEU A 121 21.29 -30.88 -8.18
N GLU A 122 22.36 -30.16 -7.80
CA GLU A 122 22.36 -28.71 -7.71
C GLU A 122 22.00 -28.04 -9.02
N ALA A 123 22.56 -28.50 -10.15
CA ALA A 123 22.23 -28.00 -11.47
C ALA A 123 20.75 -28.22 -11.84
N THR A 124 20.20 -29.38 -11.44
CA THR A 124 18.79 -29.73 -11.70
C THR A 124 17.86 -28.91 -10.83
N VAL A 125 18.18 -28.76 -9.54
CA VAL A 125 17.44 -27.87 -8.61
C VAL A 125 17.45 -26.42 -9.13
N HIS A 126 18.61 -25.92 -9.52
CA HIS A 126 18.73 -24.55 -10.06
C HIS A 126 17.88 -24.36 -11.31
N ARG A 127 17.92 -25.29 -12.26
CA ARG A 127 17.10 -25.24 -13.48
C ARG A 127 15.60 -25.21 -13.15
N LYS A 128 15.15 -26.06 -12.22
CA LYS A 128 13.76 -26.07 -11.78
C LYS A 128 13.36 -24.76 -11.09
N GLN A 129 14.22 -24.20 -10.25
CA GLN A 129 13.99 -22.91 -9.61
C GLN A 129 13.84 -21.77 -10.64
N GLU A 130 14.65 -21.76 -11.73
CA GLU A 130 14.53 -20.74 -12.78
C GLU A 130 13.18 -20.85 -13.52
N ILE A 131 12.67 -22.05 -13.76
CA ILE A 131 11.34 -22.26 -14.33
C ILE A 131 10.27 -21.75 -13.35
N LEU A 132 10.36 -22.12 -12.08
CA LEU A 132 9.39 -21.72 -11.04
C LEU A 132 9.35 -20.20 -10.80
N LYS A 133 10.45 -19.47 -11.03
CA LYS A 133 10.50 -18.01 -10.94
C LYS A 133 9.58 -17.27 -11.91
N GLN A 134 9.02 -17.93 -12.91
CA GLN A 134 8.00 -17.37 -13.79
C GLN A 134 6.67 -17.15 -13.04
N SER A 135 6.35 -17.98 -12.05
CA SER A 135 5.22 -17.78 -11.15
C SER A 135 5.62 -16.82 -10.03
N ARG A 136 4.88 -15.73 -9.86
CA ARG A 136 5.13 -14.75 -8.77
C ARG A 136 5.01 -15.37 -7.38
N THR A 137 4.10 -16.32 -7.19
CA THR A 137 3.94 -17.03 -5.90
C THR A 137 5.15 -17.93 -5.64
N ALA A 138 5.55 -18.75 -6.60
CA ALA A 138 6.72 -19.60 -6.45
C ALA A 138 8.00 -18.78 -6.26
N LYS A 139 8.16 -17.70 -7.01
CA LYS A 139 9.27 -16.74 -6.86
C LYS A 139 9.35 -16.15 -5.44
N LEU A 140 8.22 -15.78 -4.84
CA LEU A 140 8.19 -15.27 -3.46
C LEU A 140 8.64 -16.33 -2.46
N TRP A 141 8.17 -17.57 -2.59
CA TRP A 141 8.56 -18.65 -1.69
C TRP A 141 9.99 -19.15 -1.89
N LEU A 142 10.54 -19.07 -3.11
CA LEU A 142 11.97 -19.26 -3.38
C LEU A 142 12.81 -18.13 -2.75
N GLN A 143 12.36 -16.90 -2.83
CA GLN A 143 12.98 -15.75 -2.14
C GLN A 143 12.91 -15.92 -0.61
N TYR A 144 11.82 -16.47 -0.08
CA TYR A 144 11.74 -16.82 1.34
C TYR A 144 12.81 -17.85 1.73
N SER A 145 12.97 -18.93 0.97
CA SER A 145 14.04 -19.91 1.17
C SER A 145 15.43 -19.27 1.08
N GLU A 146 15.65 -18.37 0.13
CA GLU A 146 16.91 -17.59 0.03
C GLU A 146 17.18 -16.79 1.33
N MET A 147 16.18 -16.08 1.85
CA MET A 147 16.31 -15.34 3.12
C MET A 147 16.67 -16.26 4.29
N VAL A 148 16.02 -17.43 4.39
CA VAL A 148 16.32 -18.41 5.45
C VAL A 148 17.73 -19.00 5.31
N GLN A 149 18.20 -19.25 4.10
CA GLN A 149 19.57 -19.70 3.85
C GLN A 149 20.61 -18.62 4.23
N VAL A 150 20.39 -17.37 3.88
CA VAL A 150 21.25 -16.24 4.28
C VAL A 150 21.32 -16.12 5.81
N LEU A 151 20.20 -16.25 6.51
CA LEU A 151 20.15 -16.28 7.98
C LEU A 151 20.96 -17.46 8.55
N ARG A 152 20.82 -18.65 7.97
CA ARG A 152 21.56 -19.85 8.36
C ARG A 152 23.08 -19.68 8.19
N GLN A 153 23.51 -19.09 7.07
CA GLN A 153 24.92 -18.79 6.80
C GLN A 153 25.46 -17.79 7.80
N PHE A 154 24.72 -16.73 8.11
CA PHE A 154 25.08 -15.73 9.10
C PHE A 154 25.32 -16.36 10.49
N ILE A 155 24.37 -17.16 10.97
CA ILE A 155 24.48 -17.85 12.27
C ILE A 155 25.66 -18.85 12.28
N LYS A 156 25.87 -19.57 11.16
CA LYS A 156 27.04 -20.45 11.01
C LYS A 156 28.35 -19.65 11.10
N ALA A 157 28.44 -18.52 10.43
CA ALA A 157 29.61 -17.65 10.44
C ALA A 157 29.93 -17.13 11.86
N GLU A 158 28.90 -16.72 12.61
CA GLU A 158 29.06 -16.28 14.00
C GLU A 158 29.55 -17.43 14.92
N ARG A 159 28.99 -18.61 14.77
CA ARG A 159 29.34 -19.78 15.60
C ARG A 159 30.72 -20.33 15.31
N THR A 160 31.20 -20.20 14.07
CA THR A 160 32.53 -20.70 13.64
C THR A 160 33.60 -19.62 13.63
N GLY A 161 33.25 -18.37 13.93
CA GLY A 161 34.19 -17.23 13.83
C GLY A 161 34.66 -16.93 12.40
N ASN A 162 33.89 -17.36 11.37
CA ASN A 162 34.23 -17.18 9.97
C ASN A 162 33.88 -15.75 9.51
N TRP A 163 34.84 -14.83 9.59
CA TRP A 163 34.65 -13.43 9.26
C TRP A 163 34.30 -13.15 7.80
N PRO A 164 34.93 -13.78 6.78
CA PRO A 164 34.51 -13.63 5.38
C PRO A 164 33.06 -14.03 5.17
N LEU A 165 32.61 -15.17 5.66
CA LEU A 165 31.23 -15.64 5.55
C LEU A 165 30.26 -14.72 6.29
N HIS A 166 30.66 -14.16 7.43
CA HIS A 166 29.85 -13.17 8.17
C HIS A 166 29.61 -11.90 7.35
N LEU A 167 30.64 -11.34 6.74
CA LEU A 167 30.53 -10.14 5.90
C LEU A 167 29.69 -10.41 4.65
N GLN A 168 29.88 -11.55 4.01
CA GLN A 168 29.08 -11.97 2.86
C GLN A 168 27.60 -12.10 3.24
N SER A 169 27.29 -12.78 4.33
CA SER A 169 25.91 -12.95 4.79
C SER A 169 25.24 -11.60 5.11
N ILE A 170 25.95 -10.66 5.75
CA ILE A 170 25.45 -9.29 5.96
C ILE A 170 25.16 -8.61 4.62
N GLN A 171 26.07 -8.70 3.66
CA GLN A 171 25.89 -8.12 2.33
C GLN A 171 24.62 -8.67 1.63
N GLU A 172 24.38 -9.97 1.76
CA GLU A 172 23.19 -10.64 1.20
C GLU A 172 21.90 -10.29 1.96
N MET A 173 21.96 -9.97 3.27
CA MET A 173 20.83 -9.47 4.06
C MET A 173 20.39 -8.06 3.70
N LEU A 174 21.32 -7.18 3.32
CA LEU A 174 21.08 -5.75 3.13
C LEU A 174 19.91 -5.42 2.18
N PRO A 175 19.75 -6.07 1.01
CA PRO A 175 18.62 -5.80 0.12
C PRO A 175 17.27 -6.07 0.79
N PHE A 176 17.16 -7.14 1.56
CA PHE A 176 15.91 -7.52 2.25
C PHE A 176 15.60 -6.60 3.42
N LEU A 177 16.63 -6.20 4.20
CA LEU A 177 16.51 -5.20 5.28
C LEU A 177 16.04 -3.85 4.70
N ALA A 178 16.64 -3.41 3.60
CA ALA A 178 16.26 -2.18 2.92
C ALA A 178 14.83 -2.24 2.37
N ALA A 179 14.44 -3.37 1.79
CA ALA A 179 13.10 -3.58 1.24
C ALA A 179 12.00 -3.57 2.32
N SER A 180 12.30 -4.04 3.53
CA SER A 180 11.36 -4.11 4.65
C SER A 180 11.33 -2.87 5.53
N GLY A 181 12.39 -2.02 5.50
CA GLY A 181 12.51 -0.80 6.32
C GLY A 181 12.65 -1.05 7.82
N HIS A 182 13.26 -2.17 8.22
CA HIS A 182 13.31 -2.62 9.62
C HIS A 182 14.55 -2.11 10.39
N ASN A 183 14.36 -1.83 11.69
CA ASN A 183 15.40 -1.46 12.66
C ASN A 183 15.49 -2.47 13.82
N LEU A 184 16.65 -2.61 14.43
CA LEU A 184 17.17 -3.71 15.27
C LEU A 184 16.81 -3.71 16.77
N GLU A 185 16.55 -4.90 17.41
CA GLU A 185 16.90 -5.38 18.79
C GLU A 185 16.16 -6.67 19.24
N GLN A 186 16.68 -7.62 19.80
CA GLN A 186 17.31 -8.61 20.70
C GLN A 186 16.44 -9.80 21.22
N HIS A 187 16.84 -10.97 21.51
CA HIS A 187 17.56 -12.05 22.28
C HIS A 187 16.92 -13.45 22.31
N LYS A 188 17.49 -14.51 22.59
CA LYS A 188 18.34 -15.71 22.82
C LYS A 188 17.56 -17.03 23.19
N ASP A 189 17.96 -18.13 23.02
CA ASP A 189 18.57 -19.49 22.91
C ASP A 189 17.86 -20.67 23.63
N GLU A 190 17.87 -21.90 23.06
CA GLU A 190 18.14 -23.23 23.68
C GLU A 190 17.90 -24.46 22.77
N THR A 191 18.76 -25.49 22.85
CA THR A 191 18.86 -26.64 21.94
C THR A 191 18.80 -28.01 22.69
N HIS A 192 18.42 -29.09 22.03
CA HIS A 192 18.72 -30.53 22.17
C HIS A 192 17.59 -31.55 22.46
N ALA A 193 16.39 -31.21 22.93
CA ALA A 193 15.34 -32.19 23.16
C ALA A 193 14.35 -32.39 21.97
N ARG A 194 14.69 -31.90 20.76
CA ARG A 194 13.68 -31.56 19.75
C ARG A 194 13.64 -32.34 18.43
N GLN A 195 14.63 -33.19 18.11
CA GLN A 195 14.68 -33.86 16.81
C GLN A 195 13.39 -34.64 16.44
N LYS A 196 12.86 -35.42 17.37
CA LYS A 196 11.61 -36.20 17.14
C LYS A 196 10.39 -35.26 16.95
N LYS A 197 10.37 -34.13 17.67
CA LYS A 197 9.32 -33.13 17.52
C LYS A 197 9.44 -32.41 16.17
N ASP A 198 10.66 -32.11 15.75
CA ASP A 198 10.90 -31.43 14.48
C ASP A 198 10.42 -32.27 13.28
N THR A 199 10.61 -33.61 13.32
CA THR A 199 10.08 -34.51 12.30
C THR A 199 8.56 -34.46 12.20
N ASN A 200 7.86 -34.49 13.33
CA ASN A 200 6.39 -34.41 13.36
C ASN A 200 5.91 -33.00 12.86
N ASP A 201 6.61 -31.93 13.23
CA ASP A 201 6.28 -30.59 12.81
C ASP A 201 6.48 -30.44 11.28
N ILE A 202 7.55 -31.01 10.70
CA ILE A 202 7.78 -31.05 9.25
C ILE A 202 6.66 -31.82 8.54
N GLN A 203 6.25 -32.98 9.05
CA GLN A 203 5.14 -33.75 8.48
C GLN A 203 3.83 -32.96 8.50
N THR A 204 3.56 -32.22 9.56
CA THR A 204 2.39 -31.32 9.67
C THR A 204 2.42 -30.23 8.61
N LEU A 205 3.58 -29.61 8.43
CA LEU A 205 3.78 -28.57 7.41
C LEU A 205 3.66 -29.13 5.98
N LEU A 206 4.22 -30.30 5.72
CA LEU A 206 4.10 -30.97 4.42
C LEU A 206 2.64 -31.31 4.09
N THR A 207 1.88 -31.79 5.09
CA THR A 207 0.45 -32.06 4.92
C THR A 207 -0.32 -30.80 4.51
N PHE A 208 -0.03 -29.65 5.16
CA PHE A 208 -0.60 -28.36 4.79
C PHE A 208 -0.21 -27.96 3.37
N LEU A 209 1.09 -28.01 3.04
CA LEU A 209 1.63 -27.60 1.74
C LEU A 209 1.21 -28.52 0.60
N LYS A 210 0.87 -29.79 0.85
CA LYS A 210 0.41 -30.74 -0.18
C LYS A 210 -0.79 -30.18 -0.97
N SER A 211 -1.75 -29.56 -0.28
CA SER A 211 -2.93 -28.94 -0.88
C SER A 211 -2.74 -27.45 -1.25
N ARG A 212 -1.63 -26.86 -0.87
CA ARG A 212 -1.33 -25.41 -0.99
C ARG A 212 0.08 -25.17 -1.53
N ASN A 213 0.51 -26.05 -2.42
CA ASN A 213 1.86 -26.03 -2.98
C ASN A 213 2.13 -24.70 -3.73
N PRO A 214 3.11 -23.88 -3.31
CA PRO A 214 3.44 -22.64 -4.02
C PRO A 214 4.20 -22.88 -5.34
N PHE A 215 4.67 -24.11 -5.57
CA PHE A 215 5.51 -24.49 -6.72
C PHE A 215 4.72 -25.19 -7.82
N ILE A 216 3.41 -24.98 -7.87
CA ILE A 216 2.58 -25.54 -8.96
C ILE A 216 3.00 -24.91 -10.28
N ASP A 217 3.34 -25.73 -11.24
CA ASP A 217 3.69 -25.36 -12.59
C ASP A 217 2.40 -25.12 -13.38
N SER A 218 1.83 -23.92 -13.21
CA SER A 218 0.63 -23.51 -13.91
C SER A 218 1.03 -22.57 -15.05
N GLU A 219 1.01 -23.07 -16.28
CA GLU A 219 1.15 -22.22 -17.46
C GLU A 219 0.05 -21.16 -17.59
N VAL A 220 -1.03 -21.28 -16.79
CA VAL A 220 -2.25 -20.48 -16.89
C VAL A 220 -2.27 -19.29 -15.94
N ASP A 221 -1.64 -19.36 -14.77
CA ASP A 221 -1.72 -18.30 -13.75
C ASP A 221 -0.39 -18.01 -13.06
N LEU A 222 0.27 -16.94 -13.51
CA LEU A 222 1.54 -16.44 -12.98
C LEU A 222 1.36 -15.40 -11.86
N SER A 223 0.15 -15.24 -11.32
CA SER A 223 -0.16 -14.21 -10.35
C SER A 223 0.40 -14.51 -8.94
N LEU A 224 0.73 -13.46 -8.20
CA LEU A 224 1.08 -13.56 -6.79
C LEU A 224 -0.18 -13.80 -5.97
N ARG A 225 -0.17 -14.80 -5.08
CA ARG A 225 -1.31 -15.13 -4.23
C ARG A 225 -0.88 -15.55 -2.82
N ASN A 226 -1.80 -15.40 -1.88
CA ASN A 226 -1.71 -16.02 -0.57
C ASN A 226 -1.97 -17.52 -0.71
N ILE A 227 -1.05 -18.35 -0.28
CA ILE A 227 -1.17 -19.82 -0.44
C ILE A 227 -2.26 -20.44 0.44
N GLU A 228 -2.63 -19.78 1.55
CA GLU A 228 -3.69 -20.25 2.44
C GLU A 228 -5.08 -19.96 1.89
N THR A 229 -5.31 -18.74 1.43
CA THR A 229 -6.64 -18.26 1.03
C THR A 229 -6.87 -18.33 -0.48
N GLY A 230 -5.82 -18.52 -1.29
CA GLY A 230 -5.85 -18.45 -2.74
C GLY A 230 -6.07 -17.04 -3.30
N VAL A 231 -6.22 -16.02 -2.44
CA VAL A 231 -6.46 -14.65 -2.84
C VAL A 231 -5.31 -14.10 -3.67
N VAL A 232 -5.62 -13.63 -4.86
CA VAL A 232 -4.66 -13.02 -5.79
C VAL A 232 -4.33 -11.61 -5.32
N ALA A 233 -3.04 -11.30 -5.23
CA ALA A 233 -2.55 -10.00 -4.85
C ALA A 233 -2.85 -8.93 -5.91
N ASP A 234 -3.00 -7.69 -5.46
CA ASP A 234 -3.05 -6.54 -6.35
C ASP A 234 -1.75 -6.40 -7.16
N LYS A 235 -1.83 -5.85 -8.36
CA LYS A 235 -0.66 -5.62 -9.23
C LYS A 235 0.37 -4.65 -8.65
N THR A 236 -0.01 -3.85 -7.65
CA THR A 236 0.92 -2.94 -6.94
C THR A 236 1.77 -3.66 -5.92
N VAL A 237 1.35 -4.84 -5.45
CA VAL A 237 2.15 -5.68 -4.56
C VAL A 237 3.38 -6.19 -5.32
N ASN A 238 4.56 -6.01 -4.74
CA ASN A 238 5.85 -6.32 -5.36
C ASN A 238 6.85 -6.98 -4.41
N VAL A 239 6.33 -7.62 -3.36
CA VAL A 239 7.16 -8.30 -2.35
C VAL A 239 7.95 -9.48 -2.93
N ASP A 240 7.48 -10.07 -4.00
CA ASP A 240 8.19 -11.10 -4.77
C ASP A 240 9.47 -10.58 -5.46
N ASP A 241 9.61 -9.26 -5.59
CA ASP A 241 10.81 -8.55 -6.05
C ASP A 241 11.55 -7.80 -4.91
N ALA A 242 11.32 -8.15 -3.63
CA ALA A 242 11.84 -7.40 -2.48
C ALA A 242 13.37 -7.19 -2.55
N LYS A 243 14.13 -8.21 -2.96
CA LYS A 243 15.59 -8.11 -3.16
C LYS A 243 15.95 -7.03 -4.19
N LYS A 244 15.26 -7.00 -5.32
CA LYS A 244 15.45 -5.99 -6.39
C LYS A 244 15.08 -4.59 -5.90
N VAL A 245 13.95 -4.46 -5.19
CA VAL A 245 13.52 -3.20 -4.57
C VAL A 245 14.57 -2.70 -3.58
N GLY A 246 15.05 -3.57 -2.69
CA GLY A 246 16.08 -3.24 -1.71
C GLY A 246 17.41 -2.85 -2.35
N THR A 247 17.85 -3.58 -3.36
CA THR A 247 19.08 -3.26 -4.11
C THR A 247 18.98 -1.88 -4.76
N SER A 248 17.84 -1.53 -5.35
CA SER A 248 17.62 -0.20 -5.93
C SER A 248 17.69 0.91 -4.87
N ILE A 249 17.14 0.67 -3.68
CA ILE A 249 17.25 1.62 -2.55
C ILE A 249 18.70 1.79 -2.12
N LEU A 250 19.47 0.70 -2.02
CA LEU A 250 20.88 0.74 -1.65
C LEU A 250 21.74 1.48 -2.68
N GLN A 251 21.46 1.31 -3.98
CA GLN A 251 22.14 2.06 -5.04
C GLN A 251 21.93 3.57 -4.92
N GLU A 252 20.73 4.01 -4.49
CA GLU A 252 20.47 5.43 -4.23
C GLU A 252 21.26 5.99 -3.04
N LEU A 253 21.76 5.13 -2.16
CA LEU A 253 22.53 5.53 -0.96
C LEU A 253 24.03 5.66 -1.23
N VAL A 254 24.52 5.15 -2.35
CA VAL A 254 25.96 5.24 -2.69
C VAL A 254 26.39 6.71 -2.70
N GLY A 255 27.43 7.02 -1.93
CA GLY A 255 27.97 8.39 -1.78
C GLY A 255 27.20 9.28 -0.78
N LYS A 256 26.14 8.77 -0.10
CA LYS A 256 25.38 9.52 0.93
C LYS A 256 25.74 9.07 2.34
N ASN A 257 25.58 9.98 3.31
CA ASN A 257 25.72 9.63 4.71
C ASN A 257 24.50 8.82 5.19
N ILE A 258 24.72 7.59 5.62
CA ILE A 258 23.66 6.66 6.05
C ILE A 258 22.96 7.16 7.33
N ALA A 259 23.66 7.87 8.21
CA ALA A 259 23.09 8.40 9.45
C ALA A 259 21.93 9.40 9.21
N ASP A 260 21.91 10.04 8.05
CA ASP A 260 20.91 11.06 7.69
C ASP A 260 19.82 10.48 6.77
N HIS A 261 19.85 9.15 6.50
CA HIS A 261 18.89 8.52 5.60
C HIS A 261 17.72 7.90 6.34
N THR A 262 16.50 8.22 5.89
CA THR A 262 15.27 7.58 6.34
C THR A 262 14.66 6.76 5.20
N PHE A 263 14.40 5.47 5.45
CA PHE A 263 13.74 4.60 4.47
C PHE A 263 12.26 5.01 4.32
N ARG A 264 11.95 5.68 3.22
CA ARG A 264 10.59 6.18 2.94
C ARG A 264 9.66 5.01 2.66
N ARG A 265 8.50 4.96 3.31
CA ARG A 265 7.47 3.91 3.11
C ARG A 265 7.09 3.67 1.65
N LYS A 266 7.04 4.72 0.84
CA LYS A 266 6.71 4.64 -0.60
C LYS A 266 7.76 3.89 -1.44
N LYS A 267 8.98 3.70 -0.92
CA LYS A 267 10.07 2.98 -1.60
C LYS A 267 10.24 1.55 -1.11
N GLN A 268 9.60 1.18 -0.02
CA GLN A 268 9.66 -0.18 0.53
C GLN A 268 8.88 -1.17 -0.33
N ALA A 269 9.17 -2.45 -0.20
CA ALA A 269 8.38 -3.49 -0.84
C ALA A 269 6.95 -3.49 -0.31
N ILE A 270 5.99 -3.57 -1.21
CA ILE A 270 4.56 -3.65 -0.89
C ILE A 270 4.21 -5.12 -0.69
N THR A 271 3.79 -5.46 0.53
CA THR A 271 3.47 -6.83 0.95
C THR A 271 1.98 -7.15 0.74
N LEU A 272 1.60 -8.43 0.89
CA LEU A 272 0.19 -8.85 0.89
C LEU A 272 -0.54 -8.47 2.20
N GLY A 273 0.15 -7.92 3.18
CA GLY A 273 -0.44 -7.58 4.49
C GLY A 273 -1.54 -6.53 4.38
N ASN A 274 -2.74 -6.89 4.83
CA ASN A 274 -3.90 -6.00 4.90
C ASN A 274 -4.21 -5.65 6.37
N LYS A 275 -4.33 -4.35 6.67
CA LYS A 275 -4.60 -3.87 8.04
C LYS A 275 -6.09 -3.62 8.32
N VAL A 276 -6.94 -3.65 7.29
CA VAL A 276 -8.37 -3.36 7.43
C VAL A 276 -9.14 -4.65 7.67
N GLN A 277 -9.99 -4.64 8.69
CA GLN A 277 -10.85 -5.74 9.08
C GLN A 277 -12.33 -5.32 8.98
N ALA A 278 -13.18 -6.20 8.46
CA ALA A 278 -14.63 -6.06 8.57
C ALA A 278 -15.07 -6.35 10.01
N LYS A 279 -16.24 -5.85 10.41
CA LYS A 279 -16.86 -6.14 11.73
C LYS A 279 -18.14 -6.94 11.55
N LEU A 280 -18.37 -7.92 12.43
CA LEU A 280 -19.61 -8.67 12.53
C LEU A 280 -20.05 -8.68 14.01
N ASP A 281 -21.23 -8.16 14.29
CA ASP A 281 -21.77 -8.03 15.67
C ASP A 281 -20.81 -7.26 16.61
N GLY A 282 -20.08 -6.26 16.07
CA GLY A 282 -19.07 -5.48 16.80
C GLY A 282 -17.68 -6.12 16.89
N GLU A 283 -17.56 -7.42 16.62
CA GLU A 283 -16.31 -8.16 16.67
C GLU A 283 -15.54 -8.06 15.34
N PRO A 284 -14.20 -7.92 15.35
CA PRO A 284 -13.41 -7.84 14.14
C PRO A 284 -13.41 -9.17 13.39
N LEU A 285 -13.90 -9.15 12.15
CA LEU A 285 -13.82 -10.28 11.23
C LEU A 285 -12.45 -10.27 10.54
N ARG A 286 -11.57 -11.17 10.93
CA ARG A 286 -10.22 -11.32 10.36
C ARG A 286 -10.29 -12.01 9.00
N ILE A 287 -10.68 -11.26 7.98
CA ILE A 287 -10.75 -11.73 6.61
C ILE A 287 -10.18 -10.65 5.68
N ASP A 288 -9.40 -11.06 4.71
CA ASP A 288 -8.92 -10.18 3.66
C ASP A 288 -10.08 -9.58 2.85
N SER A 289 -9.96 -8.30 2.47
CA SER A 289 -11.04 -7.59 1.76
C SER A 289 -11.40 -8.23 0.42
N GLN A 290 -10.42 -8.76 -0.32
CA GLN A 290 -10.67 -9.42 -1.59
C GLN A 290 -11.34 -10.79 -1.38
N LEU A 291 -10.90 -11.54 -0.36
CA LEU A 291 -11.52 -12.80 0.01
C LEU A 291 -12.97 -12.59 0.49
N LEU A 292 -13.22 -11.53 1.28
CA LEU A 292 -14.57 -11.17 1.70
C LEU A 292 -15.48 -10.92 0.49
N PHE A 293 -15.00 -10.14 -0.48
CA PHE A 293 -15.71 -9.85 -1.72
C PHE A 293 -16.06 -11.13 -2.48
N GLN A 294 -15.09 -12.01 -2.72
CA GLN A 294 -15.29 -13.28 -3.43
C GLN A 294 -16.31 -14.17 -2.71
N ARG A 295 -16.19 -14.32 -1.39
CA ARG A 295 -17.12 -15.15 -0.61
C ARG A 295 -18.55 -14.59 -0.61
N CYS A 296 -18.71 -13.28 -0.50
CA CYS A 296 -20.02 -12.64 -0.56
C CYS A 296 -20.66 -12.82 -1.93
N THR A 297 -19.93 -12.61 -3.01
CA THR A 297 -20.47 -12.77 -4.37
C THR A 297 -20.80 -14.23 -4.68
N THR A 298 -19.98 -15.20 -4.27
CA THR A 298 -20.26 -16.63 -4.44
C THR A 298 -21.48 -17.07 -3.62
N ALA A 299 -21.57 -16.67 -2.35
CA ALA A 299 -22.66 -17.08 -1.46
C ALA A 299 -23.99 -16.42 -1.85
N ALA A 300 -23.99 -15.26 -2.46
CA ALA A 300 -25.20 -14.53 -2.85
C ALA A 300 -26.03 -15.29 -3.87
N HIS A 301 -25.43 -16.01 -4.79
CA HIS A 301 -26.12 -16.81 -5.82
C HIS A 301 -27.14 -17.84 -5.26
N GLY A 302 -26.96 -18.29 -4.02
CA GLY A 302 -27.88 -19.24 -3.38
C GLY A 302 -28.92 -18.61 -2.45
N ILE A 303 -28.94 -17.28 -2.29
CA ILE A 303 -29.66 -16.61 -1.20
C ILE A 303 -30.51 -15.44 -1.67
N PHE A 304 -30.04 -14.70 -2.67
CA PHE A 304 -30.72 -13.54 -3.25
C PHE A 304 -31.28 -13.91 -4.61
N GLU A 305 -32.51 -13.53 -4.86
CA GLU A 305 -33.17 -13.70 -6.18
C GLU A 305 -32.50 -12.73 -7.19
N ASP A 306 -32.26 -11.51 -6.76
CA ASP A 306 -31.50 -10.50 -7.52
C ASP A 306 -30.16 -10.21 -6.84
N ILE A 307 -29.08 -10.65 -7.47
CA ILE A 307 -27.72 -10.44 -6.98
C ILE A 307 -27.35 -8.94 -7.02
N SER A 308 -28.00 -8.14 -7.84
CA SER A 308 -27.72 -6.70 -7.90
C SER A 308 -27.92 -6.00 -6.54
N GLU A 309 -28.84 -6.50 -5.71
CA GLU A 309 -29.15 -5.94 -4.39
C GLU A 309 -27.95 -5.90 -3.43
N ILE A 310 -27.00 -6.85 -3.56
CA ILE A 310 -25.84 -6.84 -2.68
C ILE A 310 -24.81 -5.78 -3.05
N PHE A 311 -24.88 -5.22 -4.27
CA PHE A 311 -23.88 -4.27 -4.76
C PHE A 311 -24.05 -2.84 -4.21
N GLN A 312 -25.13 -2.56 -3.47
CA GLN A 312 -25.26 -1.39 -2.62
C GLN A 312 -24.28 -1.43 -1.42
N PHE A 313 -23.72 -2.60 -1.11
CA PHE A 313 -22.67 -2.79 -0.11
C PHE A 313 -21.30 -2.87 -0.77
N GLU A 314 -20.25 -2.43 -0.05
CA GLU A 314 -18.88 -2.49 -0.60
C GLU A 314 -18.37 -3.92 -0.79
N LEU A 315 -18.94 -4.88 -0.07
CA LEU A 315 -18.55 -6.30 -0.04
C LEU A 315 -17.07 -6.50 0.37
N CYS A 316 -16.52 -5.53 1.04
CA CYS A 316 -15.14 -5.52 1.55
C CYS A 316 -15.03 -4.64 2.79
N GLY A 317 -13.89 -4.69 3.48
CA GLY A 317 -13.71 -4.00 4.77
C GLY A 317 -13.70 -2.48 4.69
N VAL A 318 -13.41 -1.92 3.51
CA VAL A 318 -13.42 -0.48 3.22
C VAL A 318 -13.78 -0.23 1.76
N PRO A 319 -14.29 0.97 1.40
CA PRO A 319 -14.51 1.38 0.02
C PRO A 319 -13.20 1.42 -0.77
N SER A 320 -12.81 0.27 -1.34
CA SER A 320 -11.48 0.05 -1.91
C SER A 320 -11.16 0.92 -3.12
N SER A 321 -12.14 1.52 -3.79
CA SER A 321 -11.93 2.46 -4.89
C SER A 321 -11.42 3.83 -4.43
N ILE A 322 -11.69 4.23 -3.17
CA ILE A 322 -11.33 5.54 -2.61
C ILE A 322 -10.45 5.45 -1.35
N PHE A 323 -10.34 4.27 -0.71
CA PHE A 323 -9.46 4.04 0.41
C PHE A 323 -8.42 2.97 0.09
N GLU A 324 -7.25 3.07 0.70
CA GLU A 324 -6.23 2.02 0.70
C GLU A 324 -6.64 0.87 1.62
N THR A 325 -6.01 -0.28 1.44
CA THR A 325 -6.22 -1.45 2.32
C THR A 325 -5.88 -1.18 3.79
N THR A 326 -5.13 -0.12 4.06
CA THR A 326 -4.84 0.39 5.41
C THR A 326 -6.01 1.16 6.03
N GLY A 327 -7.07 1.45 5.26
CA GLY A 327 -8.19 2.31 5.66
C GLY A 327 -7.89 3.80 5.62
N LEU A 328 -6.73 4.20 5.11
CA LEU A 328 -6.38 5.59 4.85
C LEU A 328 -6.90 6.03 3.46
N PRO A 329 -7.23 7.31 3.27
CA PRO A 329 -7.56 7.86 1.97
C PRO A 329 -6.45 7.58 0.96
N ARG A 330 -6.83 7.27 -0.31
CA ARG A 330 -5.84 7.11 -1.37
C ARG A 330 -5.13 8.42 -1.64
N GLU A 331 -3.80 8.42 -1.53
CA GLU A 331 -2.99 9.62 -1.75
C GLU A 331 -3.08 10.12 -3.20
N PRO A 332 -3.38 11.41 -3.43
CA PRO A 332 -3.42 12.00 -4.75
C PRO A 332 -2.02 12.36 -5.27
N GLN A 333 -1.88 12.39 -6.59
CA GLN A 333 -0.73 12.99 -7.26
C GLN A 333 -1.13 14.40 -7.73
N LYS A 334 -1.01 15.41 -6.85
CA LYS A 334 -1.46 16.78 -7.10
C LYS A 334 -0.82 17.40 -8.35
N SER A 335 0.50 17.23 -8.52
CA SER A 335 1.27 17.77 -9.65
C SER A 335 0.77 17.34 -11.04
N THR A 336 0.08 16.19 -11.13
CA THR A 336 -0.46 15.71 -12.42
C THR A 336 -1.49 16.66 -13.02
N LEU A 337 -2.29 17.35 -12.19
CA LEU A 337 -3.26 18.33 -12.70
C LEU A 337 -2.54 19.59 -13.24
N ALA A 338 -1.58 20.10 -12.49
CA ALA A 338 -0.77 21.24 -12.94
C ALA A 338 -0.02 20.90 -14.25
N GLU A 339 0.52 19.69 -14.37
CA GLU A 339 1.21 19.25 -15.59
C GLU A 339 0.25 19.11 -16.78
N TYR A 340 -0.95 18.57 -16.56
CA TYR A 340 -1.99 18.51 -17.58
C TYR A 340 -2.39 19.92 -18.07
N MET A 341 -2.65 20.85 -17.14
CA MET A 341 -2.95 22.25 -17.46
C MET A 341 -1.78 22.93 -18.19
N TRP A 342 -0.53 22.69 -17.77
CA TRP A 342 0.66 23.21 -18.42
C TRP A 342 0.74 22.82 -19.90
N ASN A 343 0.46 21.57 -20.19
CA ASN A 343 0.47 21.06 -21.56
C ASN A 343 -0.65 21.64 -22.43
N LEU A 344 -1.82 21.95 -21.82
CA LEU A 344 -2.92 22.64 -22.52
C LEU A 344 -2.60 24.07 -22.90
N ILE A 345 -1.84 24.79 -22.05
CA ILE A 345 -1.58 26.22 -22.24
C ILE A 345 -0.55 26.45 -23.34
N GLY A 346 0.48 25.61 -23.42
CA GLY A 346 1.49 25.62 -24.49
C GLY A 346 2.41 26.86 -24.53
N LEU A 347 2.23 27.82 -23.61
CA LEU A 347 2.97 29.06 -23.55
C LEU A 347 4.01 29.02 -22.42
N LYS A 348 5.19 29.61 -22.67
CA LYS A 348 6.23 29.79 -21.66
C LYS A 348 6.40 31.28 -21.42
N PRO A 349 5.62 31.90 -20.50
CA PRO A 349 5.77 33.31 -20.20
C PRO A 349 7.16 33.59 -19.61
N LYS A 350 7.68 34.79 -19.87
CA LYS A 350 8.90 35.29 -19.21
C LYS A 350 8.51 35.81 -17.83
N ALA A 351 9.42 35.66 -16.88
CA ALA A 351 9.26 36.30 -15.58
C ALA A 351 9.16 37.81 -15.73
N PRO A 352 8.23 38.50 -15.03
CA PRO A 352 8.19 39.93 -15.00
C PRO A 352 9.46 40.49 -14.34
N THR A 353 9.96 41.65 -14.83
CA THR A 353 11.15 42.31 -14.27
C THR A 353 10.84 43.11 -13.01
N GLU A 354 9.63 43.67 -12.95
CA GLU A 354 9.13 44.41 -11.78
C GLU A 354 7.84 43.76 -11.30
N THR A 355 7.84 43.23 -10.06
CA THR A 355 6.73 42.52 -9.48
C THR A 355 6.80 42.53 -7.95
N HIS A 356 5.65 42.61 -7.30
CA HIS A 356 5.55 42.27 -5.88
C HIS A 356 5.51 40.77 -5.71
N PHE A 357 6.29 40.23 -4.77
CA PHE A 357 6.34 38.78 -4.50
C PHE A 357 5.43 38.42 -3.34
N VAL A 358 4.67 37.36 -3.48
CA VAL A 358 3.95 36.70 -2.36
C VAL A 358 4.49 35.30 -2.21
N LEU A 359 5.09 35.01 -1.06
CA LEU A 359 5.77 33.75 -0.79
C LEU A 359 4.95 32.87 0.14
N ASP A 360 4.90 31.60 -0.19
CA ASP A 360 4.43 30.53 0.70
C ASP A 360 5.52 30.27 1.77
N GLY A 361 5.23 30.65 3.02
CA GLY A 361 6.12 30.51 4.16
C GLY A 361 6.43 29.05 4.50
N GLY A 362 5.47 28.14 4.32
CA GLY A 362 5.67 26.70 4.50
C GLY A 362 6.65 26.14 3.48
N SER A 363 6.49 26.48 2.21
CA SER A 363 7.43 26.12 1.14
C SER A 363 8.83 26.69 1.38
N LEU A 364 8.92 27.93 1.87
CA LEU A 364 10.17 28.57 2.20
C LEU A 364 10.93 27.82 3.29
N ILE A 365 10.25 27.41 4.39
CA ILE A 365 10.86 26.66 5.49
C ILE A 365 11.47 25.34 5.00
N HIS A 366 10.80 24.62 4.13
CA HIS A 366 11.27 23.34 3.62
C HIS A 366 12.41 23.44 2.59
N ARG A 367 12.76 24.62 2.16
CA ARG A 367 13.74 24.85 1.10
C ARG A 367 15.16 24.91 1.58
N LEU A 368 15.41 25.63 2.69
CA LEU A 368 16.75 25.91 3.17
C LEU A 368 17.18 24.83 4.20
N PRO A 369 18.27 24.09 3.94
CA PRO A 369 18.75 23.10 4.88
C PRO A 369 19.35 23.78 6.12
N TRP A 370 19.02 23.28 7.30
CA TRP A 370 19.59 23.76 8.56
C TRP A 370 20.95 23.14 8.83
N ALA A 371 21.90 23.96 9.22
CA ALA A 371 23.20 23.46 9.67
C ALA A 371 23.03 22.74 11.01
N LYS A 372 23.68 21.57 11.17
CA LYS A 372 23.68 20.84 12.45
C LYS A 372 24.27 21.70 13.56
N GLY A 373 23.51 21.88 14.64
CA GLY A 373 23.93 22.70 15.80
C GLY A 373 23.70 24.20 15.65
N ALA A 374 23.02 24.64 14.57
CA ALA A 374 22.63 26.04 14.44
C ALA A 374 21.59 26.42 15.50
N THR A 375 21.73 27.65 16.05
CA THR A 375 20.72 28.22 16.94
C THR A 375 19.50 28.66 16.15
N VAL A 376 18.35 28.82 16.81
CA VAL A 376 17.10 29.30 16.18
C VAL A 376 17.34 30.65 15.51
N ASP A 377 18.09 31.57 16.15
CA ASP A 377 18.40 32.87 15.57
C ASP A 377 19.22 32.76 14.28
N THR A 378 20.23 31.87 14.25
CA THR A 378 21.04 31.62 13.05
C THR A 378 20.19 31.08 11.91
N ILE A 379 19.24 30.18 12.22
CA ILE A 379 18.30 29.62 11.26
C ILE A 379 17.39 30.74 10.73
N CYS A 380 16.80 31.56 11.60
CA CYS A 380 15.97 32.69 11.22
C CYS A 380 16.72 33.68 10.32
N MET A 381 17.96 34.04 10.69
CA MET A 381 18.79 34.91 9.87
C MET A 381 19.11 34.34 8.48
N THR A 382 19.21 33.02 8.36
CA THR A 382 19.39 32.38 7.04
C THR A 382 18.17 32.61 6.13
N TYR A 383 16.96 32.51 6.66
CA TYR A 383 15.72 32.81 5.91
C TYR A 383 15.58 34.29 5.59
N VAL A 384 15.85 35.16 6.55
CA VAL A 384 15.84 36.62 6.37
C VAL A 384 16.77 37.02 5.24
N ASN A 385 18.02 36.56 5.30
CA ASN A 385 19.02 36.83 4.26
C ASN A 385 18.60 36.28 2.89
N TYR A 386 18.01 35.09 2.88
CA TYR A 386 17.52 34.49 1.64
C TYR A 386 16.42 35.32 1.00
N VAL A 387 15.39 35.76 1.76
CA VAL A 387 14.30 36.57 1.26
C VAL A 387 14.80 37.92 0.80
N ASN A 388 15.60 38.61 1.61
CA ASN A 388 16.13 39.94 1.25
C ASN A 388 17.05 39.91 0.01
N ASN A 389 17.81 38.86 -0.19
CA ASN A 389 18.70 38.75 -1.36
C ASN A 389 17.98 38.36 -2.65
N HIS A 390 16.83 37.72 -2.58
CA HIS A 390 16.13 37.17 -3.75
C HIS A 390 14.85 37.95 -4.11
N TYR A 391 14.27 38.70 -3.15
CA TYR A 391 12.98 39.38 -3.31
C TYR A 391 13.02 40.76 -2.71
N THR A 392 13.04 41.80 -3.57
CA THR A 392 13.19 43.20 -3.16
C THR A 392 11.91 43.79 -2.57
N ASP A 393 10.75 43.26 -2.89
CA ASP A 393 9.42 43.71 -2.41
C ASP A 393 8.56 42.44 -2.25
N ALA A 394 8.38 41.99 -1.01
CA ALA A 394 7.77 40.70 -0.74
C ALA A 394 6.80 40.69 0.44
N THR A 395 5.80 39.84 0.36
CA THR A 395 4.95 39.44 1.48
C THR A 395 5.10 37.94 1.70
N VAL A 396 5.45 37.48 2.90
CA VAL A 396 5.55 36.08 3.29
C VAL A 396 4.31 35.72 4.11
N VAL A 397 3.62 34.66 3.74
CA VAL A 397 2.41 34.18 4.42
C VAL A 397 2.68 32.82 5.02
N PHE A 398 2.49 32.68 6.35
CA PHE A 398 2.67 31.45 7.09
C PHE A 398 1.33 30.81 7.49
N ASP A 399 1.33 29.48 7.66
CA ASP A 399 0.22 28.75 8.25
C ASP A 399 -0.05 29.19 9.69
N GLY A 400 -1.31 29.15 10.08
CA GLY A 400 -1.74 29.18 11.48
C GLY A 400 -1.71 27.80 12.12
N TYR A 401 -1.84 27.77 13.46
CA TYR A 401 -1.86 26.56 14.24
C TYR A 401 -3.02 26.59 15.23
N PRO A 402 -4.24 26.20 14.78
CA PRO A 402 -5.39 26.18 15.66
C PRO A 402 -5.20 25.12 16.76
N SER A 403 -5.80 25.36 17.93
CA SER A 403 -5.77 24.46 19.09
C SER A 403 -6.68 23.24 18.95
N VAL A 404 -7.51 23.19 17.90
CA VAL A 404 -8.46 22.11 17.61
C VAL A 404 -7.97 21.26 16.44
N PRO A 405 -8.33 19.96 16.38
CA PRO A 405 -7.98 19.10 15.25
C PRO A 405 -8.51 19.65 13.93
N THR A 406 -7.68 19.68 12.90
CA THR A 406 -8.05 20.11 11.55
C THR A 406 -8.05 18.95 10.57
N THR A 407 -8.67 19.14 9.41
CA THR A 407 -8.70 18.14 8.33
C THR A 407 -7.33 17.91 7.68
N LYS A 408 -6.38 18.85 7.87
CA LYS A 408 -4.97 18.74 7.52
C LYS A 408 -4.16 18.56 8.80
N ASP A 409 -3.87 17.31 9.22
CA ASP A 409 -2.95 17.03 10.34
C ASP A 409 -1.53 17.44 9.94
N LYS A 410 -1.09 18.62 10.38
CA LYS A 410 0.28 19.10 10.16
C LYS A 410 1.15 18.82 11.38
N ILE A 411 2.35 18.28 11.14
CA ILE A 411 3.38 18.15 12.17
C ILE A 411 3.90 19.54 12.50
N ASN A 412 3.74 19.97 13.76
CA ASN A 412 4.08 21.27 14.31
C ASN A 412 5.48 21.76 13.87
N SER A 413 5.55 22.93 13.24
CA SER A 413 6.79 23.72 13.15
C SER A 413 6.63 25.03 13.96
N THR A 414 7.35 25.13 15.05
CA THR A 414 7.36 26.32 15.96
C THR A 414 8.23 27.46 15.47
N LEU A 415 8.60 27.49 14.19
CA LEU A 415 9.64 28.40 13.63
C LEU A 415 9.10 29.70 13.05
N SER A 416 7.78 29.87 12.91
CA SER A 416 7.20 31.07 12.27
C SER A 416 7.36 32.38 13.07
N ILE A 417 7.26 32.30 14.39
CA ILE A 417 7.27 33.48 15.26
C ILE A 417 8.61 34.26 15.32
N PRO A 418 9.78 33.60 15.32
CA PRO A 418 11.06 34.33 15.35
C PRO A 418 11.43 35.04 14.04
N LEU A 419 10.87 34.64 12.91
CA LEU A 419 11.16 35.24 11.59
C LEU A 419 10.61 36.67 11.46
N GLU A 420 9.51 36.97 12.11
CA GLU A 420 8.84 38.28 12.08
C GLU A 420 9.69 39.43 12.61
N LYS A 421 10.55 39.14 13.59
CA LYS A 421 11.32 40.18 14.32
C LYS A 421 12.55 40.69 13.57
N ASN A 422 12.98 40.00 12.50
CA ASN A 422 14.29 40.23 11.87
C ASN A 422 14.21 40.60 10.37
N LEU A 423 12.99 40.70 9.80
CA LEU A 423 12.80 41.12 8.41
C LEU A 423 12.84 42.63 8.31
N ASP A 424 13.65 43.20 7.38
CA ASP A 424 13.70 44.62 7.10
C ASP A 424 12.37 45.15 6.57
N GLY A 425 12.08 46.41 6.74
CA GLY A 425 10.80 47.07 6.46
C GLY A 425 10.24 46.94 5.02
N HIS A 426 10.93 46.26 4.13
CA HIS A 426 10.48 45.95 2.75
C HIS A 426 9.78 44.55 2.66
N VAL A 427 9.78 43.76 3.69
CA VAL A 427 9.13 42.45 3.70
C VAL A 427 8.01 42.44 4.75
N GLN A 428 6.78 42.20 4.28
CA GLN A 428 5.61 42.03 5.14
C GLN A 428 5.44 40.55 5.50
N VAL A 429 5.16 40.26 6.77
CA VAL A 429 4.81 38.91 7.25
C VAL A 429 3.35 38.87 7.62
N ILE A 430 2.64 37.82 7.20
CA ILE A 430 1.22 37.59 7.49
C ILE A 430 1.10 36.15 8.01
N HIS A 431 0.28 35.96 9.05
CA HIS A 431 -0.13 34.65 9.56
C HIS A 431 -1.57 34.38 9.17
N ALA A 432 -1.84 33.19 8.64
CA ALA A 432 -3.18 32.69 8.47
C ALA A 432 -3.74 32.21 9.84
N GLU A 433 -5.04 32.08 9.96
CA GLU A 433 -5.66 31.50 11.16
C GLU A 433 -5.50 29.96 11.18
N ASP A 434 -5.51 29.32 10.01
CA ASP A 434 -5.32 27.88 9.80
C ASP A 434 -4.39 27.67 8.58
N ASP A 435 -4.90 27.10 7.50
CA ASP A 435 -4.16 26.83 6.25
C ASP A 435 -3.88 28.13 5.47
N ALA A 436 -2.63 28.35 5.07
CA ALA A 436 -2.22 29.57 4.40
C ALA A 436 -2.66 29.67 2.93
N ASP A 437 -3.04 28.58 2.27
CA ASP A 437 -3.25 28.55 0.81
C ASP A 437 -4.20 29.65 0.32
N LEU A 438 -5.38 29.75 0.94
CA LEU A 438 -6.35 30.78 0.58
C LEU A 438 -5.81 32.18 0.92
N LYS A 439 -5.15 32.35 2.06
CA LYS A 439 -4.59 33.63 2.50
C LYS A 439 -3.50 34.15 1.54
N ILE A 440 -2.62 33.26 1.08
CA ILE A 440 -1.59 33.56 0.07
C ILE A 440 -2.26 34.10 -1.21
N VAL A 441 -3.29 33.41 -1.68
CA VAL A 441 -4.00 33.77 -2.93
C VAL A 441 -4.73 35.13 -2.78
N LEU A 442 -5.46 35.32 -1.70
CA LEU A 442 -6.17 36.61 -1.45
C LEU A 442 -5.18 37.75 -1.27
N THR A 443 -4.04 37.52 -0.60
CA THR A 443 -2.96 38.52 -0.50
C THR A 443 -2.41 38.88 -1.89
N ALA A 444 -2.17 37.89 -2.75
CA ALA A 444 -1.70 38.13 -4.11
C ALA A 444 -2.69 38.97 -4.95
N ILE A 445 -3.99 38.71 -4.80
CA ILE A 445 -5.05 39.45 -5.47
C ILE A 445 -5.09 40.89 -4.95
N GLU A 446 -4.98 41.11 -3.66
CA GLU A 446 -4.95 42.46 -3.06
C GLU A 446 -3.75 43.24 -3.56
N LYS A 447 -2.55 42.67 -3.56
CA LYS A 447 -1.34 43.30 -4.09
C LYS A 447 -1.44 43.57 -5.61
N SER A 448 -2.18 42.71 -6.34
CA SER A 448 -2.39 42.91 -7.79
C SER A 448 -3.23 44.14 -8.12
N LYS A 449 -3.90 44.75 -7.16
CA LYS A 449 -4.58 46.04 -7.40
C LYS A 449 -3.61 47.18 -7.69
N GLN A 450 -2.39 47.12 -7.19
CA GLN A 450 -1.38 48.15 -7.31
C GLN A 450 -0.23 47.77 -8.24
N HIS A 451 0.22 46.50 -8.19
CA HIS A 451 1.42 46.05 -8.90
C HIS A 451 1.18 44.71 -9.59
N THR A 452 1.95 44.43 -10.64
CA THR A 452 2.11 43.03 -11.10
C THR A 452 2.59 42.21 -9.95
N THR A 453 1.98 41.03 -9.72
CA THR A 453 2.26 40.21 -8.56
C THR A 453 2.71 38.80 -8.97
N THR A 454 3.74 38.26 -8.31
CA THR A 454 4.22 36.89 -8.54
C THR A 454 4.12 36.08 -7.25
N VAL A 455 3.32 35.03 -7.28
CA VAL A 455 3.24 34.06 -6.19
C VAL A 455 4.34 33.04 -6.36
N ILE A 456 5.13 32.83 -5.31
CA ILE A 456 6.19 31.83 -5.25
C ILE A 456 5.70 30.66 -4.40
N GLY A 457 5.60 29.48 -5.00
CA GLY A 457 5.16 28.26 -4.32
C GLY A 457 5.31 27.03 -5.21
N GLU A 458 5.19 25.85 -4.63
CA GLU A 458 5.27 24.58 -5.36
C GLU A 458 3.94 23.79 -5.34
N ASP A 459 2.99 24.18 -4.48
CA ASP A 459 1.73 23.46 -4.34
C ASP A 459 0.76 23.75 -5.50
N THR A 460 0.17 22.69 -6.02
CA THR A 460 -0.85 22.78 -7.06
C THR A 460 -2.11 23.47 -6.54
N ASP A 461 -2.39 23.39 -5.23
CA ASP A 461 -3.54 24.01 -4.59
C ASP A 461 -3.52 25.54 -4.85
N LEU A 462 -2.35 26.19 -4.69
CA LEU A 462 -2.17 27.60 -4.97
C LEU A 462 -2.48 27.98 -6.44
N LEU A 463 -2.02 27.17 -7.40
CA LEU A 463 -2.31 27.38 -8.82
C LEU A 463 -3.83 27.32 -9.09
N ILE A 464 -4.51 26.34 -8.53
CA ILE A 464 -5.96 26.14 -8.68
C ILE A 464 -6.72 27.31 -8.09
N LEU A 465 -6.37 27.74 -6.87
CA LEU A 465 -7.01 28.85 -6.18
C LEU A 465 -6.75 30.18 -6.88
N LEU A 466 -5.54 30.41 -7.38
CA LEU A 466 -5.24 31.57 -8.22
C LEU A 466 -6.13 31.60 -9.48
N CYS A 467 -6.29 30.48 -10.17
CA CYS A 467 -7.18 30.40 -11.32
C CYS A 467 -8.65 30.66 -10.96
N TYR A 468 -9.10 30.28 -9.78
CA TYR A 468 -10.47 30.54 -9.33
C TYR A 468 -10.70 32.00 -8.92
N HIS A 469 -9.86 32.52 -8.01
CA HIS A 469 -10.08 33.81 -7.34
C HIS A 469 -9.66 35.03 -8.15
N SER A 470 -8.73 34.91 -9.14
CA SER A 470 -8.20 36.10 -9.88
C SER A 470 -9.12 36.59 -10.98
N LYS A 471 -10.43 36.37 -10.91
CA LYS A 471 -11.39 36.87 -11.92
C LYS A 471 -11.40 38.39 -12.01
N ASP A 472 -11.20 39.08 -10.88
CA ASP A 472 -11.27 40.53 -10.74
C ASP A 472 -9.88 41.18 -10.52
N ALA A 473 -8.79 40.44 -10.82
CA ALA A 473 -7.43 40.96 -10.70
C ALA A 473 -7.22 42.11 -11.69
N ILE A 474 -6.68 43.26 -11.22
CA ILE A 474 -6.44 44.47 -12.03
C ILE A 474 -5.15 44.32 -12.82
N ASN A 475 -4.06 43.97 -12.13
CA ASN A 475 -2.77 43.72 -12.77
C ASN A 475 -2.52 42.22 -12.92
N LYS A 476 -1.53 41.87 -13.73
CA LYS A 476 -1.18 40.47 -13.98
C LYS A 476 -0.69 39.79 -12.72
N ILE A 477 -1.17 38.55 -12.54
CA ILE A 477 -0.67 37.63 -11.50
C ILE A 477 0.07 36.48 -12.19
N TYR A 478 1.26 36.19 -11.67
CA TYR A 478 2.07 35.04 -12.07
C TYR A 478 2.18 34.08 -10.94
N PHE A 479 2.22 32.79 -11.27
CA PHE A 479 2.59 31.72 -10.33
C PHE A 479 3.91 31.13 -10.81
N LYS A 480 4.91 31.08 -9.93
CA LYS A 480 6.27 30.63 -10.26
C LYS A 480 6.70 29.54 -9.29
N SER A 481 7.03 28.37 -9.86
CA SER A 481 7.78 27.35 -9.12
C SER A 481 9.25 27.73 -9.08
N GLU A 482 9.91 27.50 -7.94
CA GLU A 482 11.36 27.69 -7.86
C GLU A 482 12.09 26.39 -8.21
N ALA A 483 13.31 26.51 -8.76
CA ALA A 483 14.11 25.37 -9.14
C ALA A 483 14.59 24.59 -7.90
N LYS A 484 14.33 23.29 -7.84
CA LYS A 484 15.05 22.39 -6.92
C LYS A 484 16.50 22.24 -7.42
N GLN A 485 17.45 22.07 -6.50
CA GLN A 485 18.91 22.01 -6.77
C GLN A 485 19.34 21.08 -7.93
N ASN A 486 18.47 20.18 -8.39
CA ASN A 486 18.75 19.19 -9.44
C ASN A 486 17.83 19.28 -10.70
N THR A 487 16.94 20.27 -10.80
CA THR A 487 16.06 20.40 -11.98
C THR A 487 16.07 21.83 -12.51
N HIS A 488 16.64 22.04 -13.71
CA HIS A 488 16.75 23.35 -14.35
C HIS A 488 15.44 23.90 -14.99
N LYS A 489 14.26 23.35 -14.65
CA LYS A 489 13.00 23.76 -15.28
C LYS A 489 12.11 24.52 -14.29
N ILE A 490 12.31 25.85 -14.25
CA ILE A 490 11.36 26.77 -13.60
C ILE A 490 10.11 26.83 -14.48
N LYS A 491 8.93 26.59 -13.90
CA LYS A 491 7.63 26.79 -14.53
C LYS A 491 7.08 28.13 -14.08
N ILE A 492 6.69 28.98 -15.03
CA ILE A 492 6.06 30.27 -14.77
C ILE A 492 4.70 30.25 -15.46
N TRP A 493 3.66 30.57 -14.72
CA TRP A 493 2.28 30.60 -15.16
C TRP A 493 1.81 32.05 -15.22
N ASP A 494 1.31 32.53 -16.36
CA ASP A 494 0.50 33.74 -16.44
C ASP A 494 -0.94 33.33 -16.12
N ILE A 495 -1.45 33.72 -14.95
CA ILE A 495 -2.77 33.28 -14.48
C ILE A 495 -3.89 33.80 -15.37
N THR A 496 -3.78 35.00 -15.89
CA THR A 496 -4.76 35.59 -16.82
C THR A 496 -4.86 34.75 -18.11
N GLU A 497 -3.71 34.43 -18.69
CA GLU A 497 -3.66 33.59 -19.90
C GLU A 497 -4.08 32.18 -19.64
N THR A 498 -3.73 31.64 -18.48
CA THR A 498 -4.17 30.28 -18.02
C THR A 498 -5.70 30.21 -17.95
N ARG A 499 -6.34 31.20 -17.30
CA ARG A 499 -7.79 31.30 -17.21
C ARG A 499 -8.45 31.44 -18.59
N ARG A 500 -7.86 32.26 -19.47
CA ARG A 500 -8.37 32.44 -20.84
C ARG A 500 -8.36 31.10 -21.63
N LYS A 501 -7.32 30.29 -21.49
CA LYS A 501 -7.16 29.03 -22.20
C LYS A 501 -8.07 27.92 -21.63
N ILE A 502 -8.19 27.84 -20.32
CA ILE A 502 -9.05 26.85 -19.64
C ILE A 502 -10.53 27.21 -19.84
N GLY A 503 -10.85 28.46 -19.89
CA GLY A 503 -12.21 29.00 -19.99
C GLY A 503 -12.82 29.34 -18.63
N PRO A 504 -13.63 30.42 -18.56
CA PRO A 504 -14.14 30.95 -17.29
C PRO A 504 -15.07 29.96 -16.57
N LEU A 505 -15.88 29.21 -17.30
CA LEU A 505 -16.80 28.20 -16.70
C LEU A 505 -16.02 27.10 -15.96
N VAL A 506 -14.98 26.58 -16.60
CA VAL A 506 -14.14 25.53 -15.98
C VAL A 506 -13.33 26.10 -14.82
N CYS A 507 -12.84 27.33 -14.92
CA CYS A 507 -12.14 27.99 -13.80
C CYS A 507 -13.02 28.13 -12.55
N ASN A 508 -14.32 28.38 -12.72
CA ASN A 508 -15.28 28.51 -11.61
C ASN A 508 -15.55 27.19 -10.86
N ILE A 509 -15.27 26.05 -11.48
CA ILE A 509 -15.44 24.71 -10.88
C ILE A 509 -14.10 24.01 -10.61
N LEU A 510 -12.99 24.70 -10.82
CA LEU A 510 -11.65 24.13 -10.71
C LEU A 510 -11.32 23.63 -9.28
N PRO A 511 -11.68 24.35 -8.20
CA PRO A 511 -11.51 23.87 -6.84
C PRO A 511 -12.25 22.54 -6.60
N PHE A 512 -13.48 22.41 -7.10
CA PHE A 512 -14.21 21.15 -7.07
C PHE A 512 -13.48 20.03 -7.83
N ILE A 513 -13.08 20.26 -9.08
CA ILE A 513 -12.37 19.23 -9.87
C ILE A 513 -11.14 18.72 -9.14
N HIS A 514 -10.40 19.63 -8.50
CA HIS A 514 -9.21 19.33 -7.75
C HIS A 514 -9.52 18.50 -6.49
N ALA A 515 -10.47 18.93 -5.66
CA ALA A 515 -10.92 18.23 -4.47
C ALA A 515 -11.51 16.85 -4.81
N PHE A 516 -12.38 16.77 -5.84
CA PHE A 516 -13.05 15.53 -6.22
C PHE A 516 -12.09 14.44 -6.72
N SER A 517 -11.05 14.84 -7.44
CA SER A 517 -10.02 13.92 -7.92
C SER A 517 -8.92 13.60 -6.89
N GLY A 518 -9.05 14.17 -5.68
CA GLY A 518 -8.19 13.95 -4.53
C GLY A 518 -7.22 15.10 -4.25
N CYS A 519 -7.20 15.56 -3.01
CA CYS A 519 -6.27 16.55 -2.45
C CYS A 519 -5.79 16.08 -1.08
N ASP A 520 -5.21 16.92 -0.25
CA ASP A 520 -4.70 16.53 1.08
C ASP A 520 -5.80 16.02 2.01
N THR A 521 -7.03 16.49 1.83
CA THR A 521 -8.18 16.16 2.68
C THR A 521 -9.15 15.16 2.05
N THR A 522 -9.05 14.90 0.73
CA THR A 522 -9.96 14.03 -0.01
C THR A 522 -9.21 12.92 -0.74
N SER A 523 -9.86 11.79 -0.89
CA SER A 523 -9.28 10.60 -1.52
C SER A 523 -9.14 10.74 -3.04
N ARG A 524 -8.07 10.19 -3.59
CA ARG A 524 -7.98 9.88 -5.02
C ARG A 524 -8.90 8.71 -5.36
N ILE A 525 -9.56 8.77 -6.50
CA ILE A 525 -10.38 7.69 -7.05
C ILE A 525 -9.48 6.71 -7.81
N PHE A 526 -9.58 5.42 -7.52
CA PHE A 526 -8.78 4.40 -8.22
C PHE A 526 -9.09 4.37 -9.72
N GLY A 527 -8.06 4.32 -10.54
CA GLY A 527 -8.18 4.28 -12.00
C GLY A 527 -8.62 5.60 -12.65
N GLN A 528 -8.96 6.65 -11.87
CA GLN A 528 -9.37 7.96 -12.38
C GLN A 528 -8.31 9.01 -12.03
N GLY A 529 -7.38 9.25 -12.94
CA GLY A 529 -6.36 10.29 -12.77
C GLY A 529 -6.93 11.70 -12.88
N LYS A 530 -6.28 12.69 -12.23
CA LYS A 530 -6.70 14.10 -12.24
C LYS A 530 -6.93 14.66 -13.65
N GLY A 531 -6.05 14.36 -14.60
CA GLY A 531 -6.20 14.76 -16.00
C GLY A 531 -7.43 14.16 -16.69
N THR A 532 -7.78 12.89 -16.35
CA THR A 532 -8.97 12.22 -16.88
C THR A 532 -10.24 12.89 -16.34
N VAL A 533 -10.29 13.13 -15.02
CA VAL A 533 -11.41 13.80 -14.35
C VAL A 533 -11.58 15.22 -14.94
N PHE A 534 -10.50 15.99 -15.02
CA PHE A 534 -10.51 17.32 -15.61
C PHE A 534 -11.03 17.30 -17.06
N LYS A 535 -10.48 16.40 -17.91
CA LYS A 535 -10.92 16.30 -19.31
C LYS A 535 -12.39 15.96 -19.44
N LYS A 536 -12.88 14.96 -18.70
CA LYS A 536 -14.29 14.54 -18.78
C LYS A 536 -15.25 15.66 -18.36
N ILE A 537 -14.95 16.37 -17.27
CA ILE A 537 -15.80 17.45 -16.76
C ILE A 537 -15.71 18.68 -17.67
N SER A 538 -14.50 19.09 -18.08
CA SER A 538 -14.33 20.29 -18.93
C SER A 538 -14.96 20.17 -20.32
N THR A 539 -15.17 18.96 -20.82
CA THR A 539 -15.75 18.71 -22.15
C THR A 539 -17.25 18.39 -22.12
N ASN A 540 -17.88 18.29 -20.96
CA ASN A 540 -19.28 17.89 -20.83
C ASN A 540 -20.07 18.90 -19.98
N ILE A 541 -20.99 19.64 -20.59
CA ILE A 541 -21.76 20.72 -19.95
C ILE A 541 -22.61 20.17 -18.79
N LYS A 542 -23.26 19.01 -18.91
CA LYS A 542 -24.03 18.41 -17.82
C LYS A 542 -23.15 18.13 -16.60
N LEU A 543 -21.92 17.66 -16.81
CA LEU A 543 -20.97 17.43 -15.70
C LEU A 543 -20.49 18.76 -15.09
N GLN A 544 -20.41 19.83 -15.87
CA GLN A 544 -20.11 21.17 -15.34
C GLN A 544 -21.25 21.69 -14.47
N ASP A 545 -22.51 21.46 -14.87
CA ASP A 545 -23.70 21.80 -14.07
C ASP A 545 -23.70 21.05 -12.72
N HIS A 546 -23.44 19.73 -12.75
CA HIS A 546 -23.28 18.94 -11.51
C HIS A 546 -22.10 19.44 -10.66
N ALA A 547 -20.98 19.79 -11.25
CA ALA A 547 -19.81 20.31 -10.54
C ALA A 547 -20.10 21.69 -9.90
N ALA A 548 -20.91 22.53 -10.54
CA ALA A 548 -21.28 23.84 -10.02
C ALA A 548 -22.06 23.76 -8.69
N VAL A 549 -22.78 22.66 -8.42
CA VAL A 549 -23.46 22.42 -7.15
C VAL A 549 -22.51 22.46 -5.96
N PHE A 550 -21.25 22.05 -6.14
CA PHE A 550 -20.23 22.05 -5.11
C PHE A 550 -19.63 23.43 -4.81
N CYS A 551 -19.80 24.38 -5.74
CA CYS A 551 -19.30 25.76 -5.61
C CYS A 551 -20.39 26.74 -5.13
N GLN A 552 -21.60 26.25 -4.86
CA GLN A 552 -22.75 27.03 -4.38
C GLN A 552 -23.14 26.56 -2.98
N GLU A 553 -24.02 27.30 -2.32
CA GLU A 553 -24.67 26.83 -1.11
C GLU A 553 -25.67 25.72 -1.49
N SER A 554 -25.45 24.51 -1.00
CA SER A 554 -26.22 23.34 -1.41
C SER A 554 -26.46 22.40 -0.22
N ASN A 555 -27.57 21.69 -0.24
CA ASN A 555 -27.86 20.66 0.76
C ASN A 555 -27.21 19.31 0.41
N VAL A 556 -27.08 18.45 1.41
CA VAL A 556 -26.41 17.14 1.30
C VAL A 556 -26.99 16.26 0.18
N GLU A 557 -28.33 16.32 -0.01
CA GLU A 557 -29.01 15.50 -1.03
C GLU A 557 -28.64 15.94 -2.46
N SER A 558 -28.63 17.25 -2.70
CA SER A 558 -28.21 17.81 -3.99
C SER A 558 -26.74 17.52 -4.29
N ILE A 559 -25.88 17.63 -3.28
CA ILE A 559 -24.45 17.30 -3.37
C ILE A 559 -24.25 15.82 -3.72
N HIS A 560 -24.97 14.93 -3.01
CA HIS A 560 -24.92 13.49 -3.26
C HIS A 560 -25.35 13.16 -4.69
N LYS A 561 -26.51 13.62 -5.11
CA LYS A 561 -27.05 13.38 -6.45
C LYS A 561 -26.10 13.88 -7.55
N ALA A 562 -25.61 15.09 -7.43
CA ALA A 562 -24.67 15.65 -8.39
C ALA A 562 -23.34 14.87 -8.43
N GLY A 563 -22.78 14.54 -7.28
CA GLY A 563 -21.54 13.78 -7.18
C GLY A 563 -21.65 12.34 -7.68
N GLU A 564 -22.79 11.67 -7.41
CA GLU A 564 -23.05 10.33 -7.92
C GLU A 564 -23.07 10.31 -9.45
N GLN A 565 -23.71 11.28 -10.09
CA GLN A 565 -23.75 11.39 -11.56
C GLN A 565 -22.34 11.62 -12.15
N ILE A 566 -21.49 12.37 -11.45
CA ILE A 566 -20.08 12.54 -11.86
C ILE A 566 -19.34 11.21 -11.76
N PHE A 567 -19.53 10.44 -10.67
CA PHE A 567 -18.95 9.11 -10.57
C PHE A 567 -19.45 8.16 -11.68
N VAL A 568 -20.76 8.17 -11.94
CA VAL A 568 -21.37 7.37 -13.03
C VAL A 568 -20.67 7.67 -14.35
N ALA A 569 -20.50 8.95 -14.69
CA ALA A 569 -19.81 9.36 -15.92
C ALA A 569 -18.32 8.93 -15.94
N LEU A 570 -17.62 9.02 -14.81
CA LEU A 570 -16.22 8.63 -14.72
C LEU A 570 -16.01 7.14 -14.99
N TYR A 571 -16.95 6.30 -14.58
CA TYR A 571 -16.89 4.85 -14.80
C TYR A 571 -17.63 4.39 -16.07
N GLY A 572 -18.08 5.34 -16.93
CA GLY A 572 -18.69 5.04 -18.23
C GLY A 572 -20.13 4.55 -18.12
N GLY A 573 -20.86 4.98 -17.11
CA GLY A 573 -22.29 4.76 -16.96
C GLY A 573 -23.15 5.77 -17.71
N LEU A 574 -24.45 5.56 -17.69
CA LEU A 574 -25.46 6.38 -18.35
C LEU A 574 -25.97 7.47 -17.40
N LEU A 575 -25.65 8.74 -17.70
CA LEU A 575 -26.10 9.89 -16.92
C LEU A 575 -27.63 9.95 -16.83
N ASP A 576 -28.12 10.32 -15.67
CA ASP A 576 -29.54 10.47 -15.34
C ASP A 576 -30.38 9.18 -15.43
N VAL A 577 -29.76 8.01 -15.70
CA VAL A 577 -30.42 6.71 -15.88
C VAL A 577 -29.94 5.68 -14.85
N GLU A 578 -28.62 5.56 -14.67
CA GLU A 578 -28.03 4.56 -13.76
C GLU A 578 -27.71 5.18 -12.40
N THR A 579 -27.95 4.42 -11.33
CA THR A 579 -27.33 4.65 -10.03
C THR A 579 -25.91 4.07 -9.99
N LEU A 580 -25.10 4.50 -9.04
CA LEU A 580 -23.73 4.01 -8.91
C LEU A 580 -23.71 2.52 -8.53
N ASP A 581 -24.67 2.07 -7.72
CA ASP A 581 -24.79 0.67 -7.30
C ASP A 581 -25.19 -0.25 -8.48
N MET A 582 -26.11 0.19 -9.34
CA MET A 582 -26.44 -0.52 -10.59
C MET A 582 -25.24 -0.61 -11.54
N LEU A 583 -24.50 0.50 -11.70
CA LEU A 583 -23.30 0.54 -12.52
C LEU A 583 -22.22 -0.39 -11.98
N ARG A 584 -22.05 -0.43 -10.65
CA ARG A 584 -21.12 -1.31 -9.96
C ARG A 584 -21.41 -2.79 -10.27
N TYR A 585 -22.68 -3.20 -10.16
CA TYR A 585 -23.11 -4.55 -10.55
C TYR A 585 -22.86 -4.83 -12.04
N ARG A 586 -23.24 -3.92 -12.93
CA ARG A 586 -23.07 -4.09 -14.38
C ARG A 586 -21.60 -4.26 -14.77
N ILE A 587 -20.70 -3.47 -14.18
CA ILE A 587 -19.25 -3.60 -14.41
C ILE A 587 -18.74 -4.94 -13.87
N PHE A 588 -19.18 -5.37 -12.70
CA PHE A 588 -18.86 -6.69 -12.16
C PHE A 588 -19.31 -7.81 -13.10
N ALA A 589 -20.59 -7.83 -13.47
CA ALA A 589 -21.15 -8.83 -14.36
C ALA A 589 -20.43 -8.88 -15.73
N SER A 590 -20.11 -7.71 -16.29
CA SER A 590 -19.34 -7.63 -17.54
C SER A 590 -17.95 -8.26 -17.41
N LYS A 591 -17.24 -8.02 -16.31
CA LYS A 591 -15.91 -8.61 -16.07
C LYS A 591 -15.97 -10.14 -15.91
N VAL A 592 -17.00 -10.64 -15.23
CA VAL A 592 -17.22 -12.09 -15.06
C VAL A 592 -17.54 -12.74 -16.41
N CYS A 593 -18.42 -12.12 -17.20
CA CYS A 593 -18.81 -12.66 -18.53
C CYS A 593 -17.63 -12.74 -19.53
N VAL A 594 -16.61 -11.88 -19.38
CA VAL A 594 -15.41 -11.91 -20.23
C VAL A 594 -14.38 -12.95 -19.74
N GLY A 595 -14.72 -13.74 -18.72
CA GLY A 595 -13.85 -14.82 -18.21
C GLY A 595 -12.81 -14.37 -17.16
N ASN A 596 -12.98 -13.17 -16.57
CA ASN A 596 -12.15 -12.79 -15.44
C ASN A 596 -12.55 -13.59 -14.19
N ILE A 597 -11.78 -14.62 -13.86
CA ILE A 597 -12.00 -15.47 -12.69
C ILE A 597 -11.91 -14.65 -11.39
N TYR A 598 -11.07 -13.59 -11.38
CA TYR A 598 -10.85 -12.75 -10.21
C TYR A 598 -11.15 -11.28 -10.52
N VAL A 599 -12.32 -10.79 -10.10
CA VAL A 599 -12.64 -9.36 -10.16
C VAL A 599 -12.07 -8.65 -8.94
N GLN A 600 -11.10 -7.77 -9.16
CA GLN A 600 -10.50 -6.97 -8.10
C GLN A 600 -11.47 -5.86 -7.67
N VAL A 601 -11.88 -5.87 -6.39
CA VAL A 601 -12.93 -5.00 -5.85
C VAL A 601 -12.64 -3.50 -6.00
N HIS A 602 -11.39 -3.08 -5.87
CA HIS A 602 -10.99 -1.68 -6.03
C HIS A 602 -11.13 -1.15 -7.46
N THR A 603 -11.30 -2.01 -8.44
CA THR A 603 -11.54 -1.63 -9.84
C THR A 603 -13.01 -1.37 -10.16
N LEU A 604 -13.90 -1.64 -9.21
CA LEU A 604 -15.30 -1.30 -9.29
C LEU A 604 -15.55 0.13 -8.80
N PRO A 605 -16.62 0.81 -9.25
CA PRO A 605 -17.03 2.08 -8.65
C PRO A 605 -17.24 1.95 -7.13
N PRO A 606 -17.12 3.03 -6.35
CA PRO A 606 -17.60 3.02 -4.97
C PRO A 606 -19.11 2.79 -4.94
N THR A 607 -19.65 2.35 -3.81
CA THR A 607 -21.10 2.34 -3.61
C THR A 607 -21.65 3.76 -3.51
N SER A 608 -22.97 3.94 -3.70
CA SER A 608 -23.65 5.23 -3.51
C SER A 608 -23.42 5.78 -2.10
N ASP A 609 -23.40 4.93 -1.07
CA ASP A 609 -23.11 5.31 0.32
C ASP A 609 -21.68 5.88 0.48
N ALA A 610 -20.66 5.18 -0.02
CA ALA A 610 -19.28 5.63 0.06
C ALA A 610 -19.04 6.88 -0.82
N ALA A 611 -19.66 6.96 -1.99
CA ALA A 611 -19.62 8.12 -2.87
C ALA A 611 -20.22 9.36 -2.20
N LYS A 612 -21.35 9.22 -1.49
CA LYS A 612 -21.97 10.29 -0.70
C LYS A 612 -20.99 10.89 0.30
N LEU A 613 -20.34 10.04 1.09
CA LEU A 613 -19.35 10.47 2.08
C LEU A 613 -18.13 11.15 1.44
N HIS A 614 -17.68 10.68 0.29
CA HIS A 614 -16.63 11.36 -0.47
C HIS A 614 -17.11 12.74 -0.94
N CYS A 615 -18.30 12.84 -1.51
CA CYS A 615 -18.86 14.07 -2.06
C CYS A 615 -19.04 15.16 -0.97
N ILE A 616 -19.52 14.80 0.22
CA ILE A 616 -19.69 15.81 1.28
C ILE A 616 -18.33 16.31 1.80
N ARG A 617 -17.29 15.48 1.86
CA ARG A 617 -15.92 15.94 2.15
C ARG A 617 -15.37 16.84 1.05
N VAL A 618 -15.62 16.50 -0.21
CA VAL A 618 -15.24 17.33 -1.37
C VAL A 618 -15.95 18.69 -1.31
N TYR A 619 -17.24 18.70 -0.96
CA TYR A 619 -18.00 19.94 -0.78
C TYR A 619 -17.39 20.80 0.32
N HIS A 620 -17.15 20.23 1.50
CA HIS A 620 -16.51 20.94 2.60
C HIS A 620 -15.19 21.58 2.16
N GLN A 621 -14.29 20.79 1.57
CA GLN A 621 -13.00 21.30 1.09
C GLN A 621 -13.16 22.40 0.02
N THR A 622 -14.11 22.24 -0.89
CA THR A 622 -14.40 23.25 -1.91
C THR A 622 -14.89 24.54 -1.27
N GLN A 623 -15.80 24.47 -0.28
CA GLN A 623 -16.29 25.65 0.44
C GLN A 623 -15.17 26.38 1.21
N VAL A 624 -14.25 25.63 1.86
CA VAL A 624 -13.05 26.21 2.50
C VAL A 624 -12.23 26.99 1.47
N TRP A 625 -11.93 26.38 0.34
CA TRP A 625 -11.11 27.01 -0.70
C TRP A 625 -11.75 28.21 -1.39
N ILE A 626 -13.09 28.24 -1.48
CA ILE A 626 -13.79 29.41 -2.03
C ILE A 626 -14.07 30.51 -0.99
N GLY A 627 -13.61 30.34 0.25
CA GLY A 627 -13.74 31.33 1.33
C GLY A 627 -15.10 31.34 2.04
N LYS A 628 -15.81 30.20 2.04
CA LYS A 628 -17.12 30.03 2.70
C LYS A 628 -17.12 28.92 3.78
N GLY A 629 -15.92 28.41 4.12
CA GLY A 629 -15.76 27.26 5.02
C GLY A 629 -15.96 27.56 6.51
N ASP A 630 -15.81 28.80 6.94
CA ASP A 630 -15.78 29.20 8.36
C ASP A 630 -17.01 28.78 9.18
N LYS A 631 -18.14 28.46 8.52
CA LYS A 631 -19.40 28.04 9.13
C LYS A 631 -19.65 26.53 9.09
N LEU A 632 -18.73 25.75 8.57
CA LEU A 632 -18.91 24.33 8.31
C LEU A 632 -18.05 23.50 9.27
N ASP A 633 -18.70 22.85 10.27
CA ASP A 633 -18.00 21.88 11.14
C ASP A 633 -17.68 20.62 10.33
N PRO A 634 -16.42 20.20 10.20
CA PRO A 634 -16.06 18.97 9.47
C PRO A 634 -16.84 17.71 9.88
N LYS A 635 -17.30 17.64 11.15
CA LYS A 635 -18.07 16.51 11.67
C LYS A 635 -19.41 16.31 10.95
N ASP A 636 -20.01 17.39 10.46
CA ASP A 636 -21.25 17.34 9.69
C ASP A 636 -20.99 16.96 8.22
N TRP A 637 -19.71 16.95 7.80
CA TRP A 637 -19.27 16.78 6.42
C TRP A 637 -18.40 15.55 6.20
N GLY A 638 -18.70 14.46 6.90
CA GLY A 638 -18.11 13.14 6.67
C GLY A 638 -16.81 12.85 7.41
N TRP A 639 -16.56 13.58 8.52
CA TRP A 639 -15.46 13.36 9.43
C TRP A 639 -15.94 12.98 10.83
N HIS A 640 -15.12 12.25 11.58
CA HIS A 640 -15.34 12.01 13.01
C HIS A 640 -14.03 12.20 13.78
N VAL A 641 -14.13 12.43 15.08
CA VAL A 641 -12.96 12.58 15.95
C VAL A 641 -12.67 11.26 16.64
N GLU A 642 -11.43 10.78 16.48
CA GLU A 642 -10.89 9.63 17.19
C GLU A 642 -9.45 9.96 17.62
N ASP A 643 -9.11 9.71 18.88
CA ASP A 643 -7.80 10.04 19.48
C ASP A 643 -7.34 11.49 19.20
N ASN A 644 -8.24 12.45 19.34
CA ASN A 644 -8.01 13.87 19.05
C ASN A 644 -7.57 14.18 17.61
N LYS A 645 -7.96 13.32 16.63
CA LYS A 645 -7.72 13.51 15.21
C LYS A 645 -9.02 13.42 14.43
N LEU A 646 -9.13 14.21 13.38
CA LEU A 646 -10.23 14.10 12.42
C LEU A 646 -9.93 12.98 11.43
N LEU A 647 -10.75 11.93 11.46
CA LEU A 647 -10.67 10.80 10.54
C LEU A 647 -11.90 10.77 9.61
N PRO A 648 -11.74 10.40 8.34
CA PRO A 648 -12.85 10.31 7.42
C PRO A 648 -13.77 9.11 7.74
N ILE A 649 -15.07 9.34 7.80
CA ILE A 649 -16.08 8.27 7.82
C ILE A 649 -16.01 7.54 6.47
N ARG A 650 -15.81 6.23 6.51
CA ARG A 650 -15.54 5.43 5.31
C ARG A 650 -16.81 4.99 4.59
N ALA A 651 -17.75 4.43 5.33
CA ALA A 651 -19.07 3.97 4.88
C ALA A 651 -20.04 4.01 6.05
N LEU A 652 -21.33 4.20 5.80
CA LEU A 652 -22.39 4.11 6.81
C LEU A 652 -22.97 2.70 6.83
N LEU A 653 -23.04 2.05 5.66
CA LEU A 653 -23.50 0.67 5.55
C LEU A 653 -22.43 -0.33 6.02
N PRO A 654 -22.84 -1.49 6.55
CA PRO A 654 -21.91 -2.58 6.86
C PRO A 654 -21.24 -3.08 5.58
N PRO A 655 -20.13 -3.85 5.69
CA PRO A 655 -19.41 -4.38 4.53
C PRO A 655 -20.26 -5.23 3.59
N ALA A 656 -21.26 -5.94 4.10
CA ALA A 656 -22.21 -6.75 3.34
C ALA A 656 -23.53 -6.89 4.13
N PRO A 657 -24.63 -7.36 3.52
CA PRO A 657 -25.84 -7.73 4.24
C PRO A 657 -25.52 -8.69 5.38
N GLU A 658 -26.09 -8.47 6.56
CA GLU A 658 -25.84 -9.30 7.76
C GLU A 658 -26.06 -10.80 7.49
N LYS A 659 -27.08 -11.12 6.70
CA LYS A 659 -27.37 -12.48 6.25
C LYS A 659 -26.17 -13.12 5.54
N LEU A 660 -25.45 -12.39 4.70
CA LEU A 660 -24.22 -12.86 4.05
C LEU A 660 -23.06 -12.97 5.06
N LEU A 661 -22.85 -11.96 5.89
CA LEU A 661 -21.76 -11.96 6.86
C LEU A 661 -21.82 -13.15 7.83
N ARG A 662 -23.02 -13.63 8.15
CA ARG A 662 -23.19 -14.81 9.01
C ARG A 662 -22.90 -16.15 8.33
N ILE A 663 -23.05 -16.24 7.02
CA ILE A 663 -22.91 -17.52 6.30
C ILE A 663 -21.59 -17.71 5.59
N ILE A 664 -20.86 -16.66 5.30
CA ILE A 664 -19.53 -16.72 4.64
C ILE A 664 -18.45 -17.35 5.51
N ARG A 665 -18.76 -17.70 6.75
CA ARG A 665 -17.91 -18.42 7.67
C ARG A 665 -18.71 -19.45 8.47
N CYS A 666 -18.08 -20.51 8.96
CA CYS A 666 -18.70 -21.45 9.87
C CYS A 666 -18.02 -21.41 11.25
N ASN A 667 -18.73 -21.96 12.25
CA ASN A 667 -18.22 -22.15 13.61
C ASN A 667 -18.23 -23.66 13.99
N CYS A 668 -17.95 -24.54 13.03
CA CYS A 668 -17.89 -25.98 13.25
C CYS A 668 -16.69 -26.33 14.12
N LYS A 669 -16.93 -27.03 15.24
CA LYS A 669 -15.88 -27.41 16.22
C LYS A 669 -15.06 -28.63 15.82
N LEU A 670 -15.61 -29.53 15.01
CA LEU A 670 -14.98 -30.79 14.66
C LEU A 670 -14.75 -30.88 13.16
N ASN A 671 -15.82 -30.98 12.38
CA ASN A 671 -15.75 -31.45 11.02
C ASN A 671 -16.78 -30.70 10.16
N CYS A 672 -16.45 -30.42 8.91
CA CYS A 672 -17.30 -29.70 7.98
C CYS A 672 -17.89 -30.59 6.88
N ASP A 673 -18.10 -31.92 7.17
CA ASP A 673 -18.52 -32.93 6.21
C ASP A 673 -19.97 -32.80 5.75
N THR A 674 -20.79 -32.13 6.53
CA THR A 674 -22.24 -32.08 6.28
C THR A 674 -22.71 -30.66 5.99
N LYS A 675 -23.90 -30.51 5.41
CA LYS A 675 -24.56 -29.22 5.21
C LYS A 675 -24.94 -28.46 6.50
N ARG A 676 -24.55 -28.98 7.69
CA ARG A 676 -24.56 -28.20 8.95
C ARG A 676 -23.48 -27.14 8.97
N CYS A 677 -22.39 -27.37 8.25
CA CYS A 677 -21.40 -26.34 7.97
C CYS A 677 -22.02 -25.27 7.06
N SER A 678 -22.06 -24.01 7.51
CA SER A 678 -22.59 -22.89 6.70
C SER A 678 -21.81 -22.67 5.41
N CYS A 679 -20.48 -22.83 5.43
CA CYS A 679 -19.66 -22.73 4.23
C CYS A 679 -20.05 -23.80 3.21
N ARG A 680 -20.02 -25.09 3.57
CA ARG A 680 -20.40 -26.20 2.68
C ARG A 680 -21.86 -26.10 2.18
N LYS A 681 -22.77 -25.66 3.05
CA LYS A 681 -24.18 -25.48 2.68
C LYS A 681 -24.35 -24.51 1.52
N HIS A 682 -23.52 -23.48 1.44
CA HIS A 682 -23.58 -22.42 0.44
C HIS A 682 -22.49 -22.54 -0.64
N GLY A 683 -21.87 -23.70 -0.78
CA GLY A 683 -20.91 -23.98 -1.85
C GLY A 683 -19.60 -23.20 -1.73
N ILE A 684 -19.24 -22.76 -0.51
CA ILE A 684 -17.98 -22.05 -0.24
C ILE A 684 -17.05 -22.93 0.60
N ASP A 685 -15.77 -22.92 0.26
CA ASP A 685 -14.77 -23.62 1.05
C ASP A 685 -14.56 -22.96 2.41
N CYS A 686 -14.21 -23.74 3.41
CA CYS A 686 -13.79 -23.18 4.68
C CYS A 686 -12.46 -22.44 4.53
N SER A 687 -12.26 -21.39 5.31
CA SER A 687 -11.10 -20.49 5.24
C SER A 687 -10.64 -20.08 6.64
N PRO A 688 -9.51 -19.39 6.80
CA PRO A 688 -9.06 -18.84 8.08
C PRO A 688 -10.08 -17.92 8.77
N ALA A 689 -11.05 -17.39 8.03
CA ALA A 689 -12.16 -16.62 8.59
C ALA A 689 -13.18 -17.45 9.38
N CYS A 690 -13.18 -18.77 9.22
CA CYS A 690 -14.04 -19.67 9.98
C CYS A 690 -13.56 -19.78 11.44
N GLY A 691 -14.49 -19.78 12.39
CA GLY A 691 -14.17 -19.66 13.82
C GLY A 691 -13.29 -20.76 14.35
N GLU A 692 -13.73 -22.01 14.28
CA GLU A 692 -13.04 -23.15 14.90
C GLU A 692 -12.20 -23.96 13.90
N CYS A 693 -12.76 -24.32 12.74
CA CYS A 693 -12.05 -25.15 11.77
C CYS A 693 -10.94 -24.41 11.02
N ARG A 694 -11.02 -23.08 10.92
CA ARG A 694 -10.08 -22.18 10.24
C ARG A 694 -9.65 -22.65 8.84
N GLY A 695 -10.41 -23.53 8.22
CA GLY A 695 -10.09 -24.13 6.93
C GLY A 695 -8.88 -25.06 6.92
N MET A 696 -8.28 -25.40 8.08
CA MET A 696 -7.00 -26.10 8.09
C MET A 696 -7.13 -27.63 8.11
N ASN A 697 -7.96 -28.18 8.95
CA ASN A 697 -8.14 -29.63 9.07
C ASN A 697 -9.61 -29.99 8.89
N CYS A 698 -10.23 -29.50 7.83
CA CYS A 698 -11.63 -29.74 7.62
C CYS A 698 -11.88 -30.27 6.19
N SER A 699 -12.84 -31.17 6.05
CA SER A 699 -13.24 -31.81 4.80
C SER A 699 -13.92 -30.86 3.80
N ASN A 700 -14.07 -29.58 4.13
CA ASN A 700 -14.64 -28.55 3.25
C ASN A 700 -13.58 -27.53 2.84
N THR A 701 -12.39 -27.96 2.55
CA THR A 701 -11.35 -27.19 1.87
C THR A 701 -11.23 -27.72 0.45
N SER A 702 -10.85 -26.88 -0.52
CA SER A 702 -10.63 -27.27 -1.92
C SER A 702 -9.45 -28.25 -1.98
N ASN A 703 -9.73 -29.53 -1.77
CA ASN A 703 -8.88 -30.56 -2.33
C ASN A 703 -9.27 -30.68 -3.81
N ILE A 704 -8.61 -29.97 -4.68
CA ILE A 704 -8.67 -30.24 -6.10
C ILE A 704 -7.90 -31.55 -6.29
N THR A 705 -8.55 -32.67 -6.06
CA THR A 705 -8.11 -33.94 -6.62
C THR A 705 -8.79 -34.07 -7.98
N GLU A 706 -8.03 -34.02 -9.04
CA GLU A 706 -8.42 -34.39 -10.40
C GLU A 706 -8.74 -35.90 -10.50
N ALA A 707 -9.62 -36.41 -9.66
CA ALA A 707 -9.94 -37.83 -9.61
C ALA A 707 -11.42 -38.17 -9.84
N ASP A 708 -12.32 -37.19 -9.95
CA ASP A 708 -13.76 -37.46 -10.03
C ASP A 708 -14.45 -37.10 -11.40
N GLU A 709 -13.70 -36.99 -12.49
CA GLU A 709 -14.29 -36.78 -13.82
C GLU A 709 -14.24 -38.01 -14.79
N LEU A 710 -14.06 -39.22 -14.30
CA LEU A 710 -14.02 -40.41 -15.15
C LEU A 710 -14.97 -41.57 -14.70
N ASP A 711 -16.15 -41.26 -14.20
CA ASP A 711 -17.18 -42.28 -14.05
C ASP A 711 -18.58 -41.74 -14.21
N ASP A 712 -18.93 -41.29 -15.40
CA ASP A 712 -20.29 -41.22 -15.93
C ASP A 712 -20.24 -41.06 -17.46
N ARG A 713 -19.92 -42.19 -18.16
CA ARG A 713 -20.31 -42.44 -19.54
C ARG A 713 -20.67 -43.90 -19.74
#